data_7cd6bb62ba3efc62682893d0d61d3fc8
#
_entry.id   7cd6bb62ba3efc62682893d0d61d3fc8
#
_cell.length_a   1.000
_cell.length_b   1.000
_cell.length_c   1.000
_cell.angle_alpha   90.00
_cell.angle_beta   90.00
_cell.angle_gamma   90.00
#
_symmetry.space_group_name_H-M   'P 1'
#
loop_
_entity.id
_entity.type
_entity.pdbx_description
1 polymer ?
#
loop_
_entity_poly.entity_id
_entity_poly.type
_entity_poly.pdbx_seq_one_letter_code
_entity_poly.pdbx_strand_id
1 'polypeptide(L)'
;MNEKVLKTLEYYKIIKMLENQAGSEPGKKLCHALVPSADIHKIKENQKQTGDALSRIWQKGSLSFSGIHNIGESIKRLEIGSTLGTGELLRIDSLLKVALRVKTFSRRDDEAERDSLDDMFEAIEPLTNLKNDIERCIISEDEIADDASANLKNIRRQMKITNDRVHSQLSSLINSQSGHTYLQDALITMRDGRYCVPVKQEYRGNVNGIIHDQSSTGSTLFIEPAAVVELNNKLRELEGKEADEIQIILANLSMACAEHIYELKTDMEILPKLDFIFAKASLAKEMKASMPEFNDQRQINIKKGRHPLLDPKKVVPIDIHLGKDFNLLIVTGPNTGGKTVSLKTVGLLTLMGQAGLHIPAFEGSKLAVFKEVFADIGDEQSIEQSLSTFSAHMVNTVNILNQADQDSLVLFDELGAGTDPVEGAALGISILTFLKNIGSRIMATTHYSELKLFALSTEGVQNASCEFDVETLRPTYRLLIGVPGKSNAFAISSKLGLPDYIIEDAKSHIDSDNEQFEDVLSEIERQRIQIEKDQETIAVYKSQIKSLKRDYELKTEKLNEQRDKILNKAHEEAVDILKEAKETADEAIKTINKYGKSGNTREMEKSRSNVGAKLKKNQVGSSIKAAKPKKAYKPSDFKLGTGVKVLSMNLNGTVASLPNAAGNLTVKMGILNSKVNIRDLEIIDEPDIKAPGLTRGSTGKIKMNKSMNIKTEINLIGKTVDEAISQLDKYLDDAYIAHLPQVYVIHGKGTGALRNAVQNHLKKCSYVKSYRTGEHGEGGAGATVVEFK
;
A
#
# COMPACT_ATOMS: atom_id res chain seq x y z
N MET A 1 -14.77 27.06 -6.55
CA MET A 1 -13.30 26.83 -6.57
C MET A 1 -12.71 27.47 -7.82
N ASN A 2 -11.73 28.35 -7.68
CA ASN A 2 -11.17 29.15 -8.77
C ASN A 2 -10.20 28.30 -9.64
N GLU A 3 -10.32 28.39 -10.99
CA GLU A 3 -9.43 27.65 -11.92
C GLU A 3 -7.94 28.03 -11.77
N LYS A 4 -7.64 29.28 -11.42
CA LYS A 4 -6.26 29.75 -11.18
C LYS A 4 -5.61 28.91 -10.08
N VAL A 5 -6.32 28.63 -8.99
CA VAL A 5 -5.80 27.84 -7.85
C VAL A 5 -5.55 26.38 -8.24
N LEU A 6 -6.46 25.78 -9.06
CA LEU A 6 -6.27 24.43 -9.55
C LEU A 6 -4.97 24.30 -10.39
N LYS A 7 -4.63 25.34 -11.15
CA LYS A 7 -3.36 25.41 -11.90
C LYS A 7 -2.15 25.63 -10.98
N THR A 8 -2.23 26.60 -10.07
CA THR A 8 -1.13 26.94 -9.14
C THR A 8 -0.75 25.75 -8.25
N LEU A 9 -1.73 25.00 -7.74
CA LEU A 9 -1.54 23.81 -6.93
C LEU A 9 -1.34 22.53 -7.77
N GLU A 10 -1.28 22.64 -9.08
CA GLU A 10 -1.02 21.54 -10.01
C GLU A 10 -2.04 20.38 -9.91
N TYR A 11 -3.29 20.69 -9.53
CA TYR A 11 -4.36 19.72 -9.37
C TYR A 11 -4.65 18.93 -10.66
N TYR A 12 -4.47 19.56 -11.83
CA TYR A 12 -4.61 18.91 -13.15
C TYR A 12 -3.65 17.70 -13.31
N LYS A 13 -2.49 17.68 -12.63
CA LYS A 13 -1.59 16.52 -12.65
C LYS A 13 -2.17 15.33 -11.90
N ILE A 14 -2.88 15.61 -10.79
CA ILE A 14 -3.60 14.56 -10.04
C ILE A 14 -4.74 14.00 -10.90
N ILE A 15 -5.48 14.86 -11.59
CA ILE A 15 -6.53 14.43 -12.53
C ILE A 15 -5.93 13.54 -13.64
N LYS A 16 -4.78 13.89 -14.20
CA LYS A 16 -4.10 13.06 -15.20
C LYS A 16 -3.67 11.70 -14.63
N MET A 17 -3.18 11.66 -13.39
CA MET A 17 -2.86 10.40 -12.72
C MET A 17 -4.12 9.55 -12.51
N LEU A 18 -5.25 10.18 -12.15
CA LEU A 18 -6.53 9.52 -12.00
C LEU A 18 -7.06 8.96 -13.33
N GLU A 19 -6.99 9.74 -14.41
CA GLU A 19 -7.36 9.29 -15.77
C GLU A 19 -6.60 8.03 -16.21
N ASN A 20 -5.31 7.93 -15.85
CA ASN A 20 -4.49 6.75 -16.16
C ASN A 20 -4.96 5.48 -15.42
N GLN A 21 -5.72 5.62 -14.34
CA GLN A 21 -6.29 4.49 -13.59
C GLN A 21 -7.65 4.04 -14.15
N ALA A 22 -8.34 4.88 -14.91
CA ALA A 22 -9.63 4.55 -15.50
C ALA A 22 -9.45 3.65 -16.75
N GLY A 23 -10.22 2.57 -16.81
CA GLY A 23 -10.15 1.56 -17.86
C GLY A 23 -10.97 1.89 -19.11
N SER A 24 -11.90 2.84 -19.03
CA SER A 24 -12.83 3.18 -20.10
C SER A 24 -12.79 4.66 -20.48
N GLU A 25 -13.08 4.97 -21.74
CA GLU A 25 -13.19 6.37 -22.20
C GLU A 25 -14.30 7.18 -21.47
N PRO A 26 -15.50 6.62 -21.22
CA PRO A 26 -16.49 7.32 -20.39
C PRO A 26 -16.01 7.54 -18.95
N GLY A 27 -15.32 6.57 -18.34
CA GLY A 27 -14.72 6.72 -17.02
C GLY A 27 -13.66 7.81 -16.97
N LYS A 28 -12.77 7.88 -17.96
CA LYS A 28 -11.77 8.98 -18.09
C LYS A 28 -12.43 10.36 -18.20
N LYS A 29 -13.54 10.47 -18.92
CA LYS A 29 -14.28 11.75 -18.99
C LYS A 29 -14.80 12.18 -17.63
N LEU A 30 -15.27 11.23 -16.80
CA LEU A 30 -15.68 11.52 -15.42
C LEU A 30 -14.48 11.93 -14.55
N CYS A 31 -13.32 11.28 -14.72
CA CYS A 31 -12.09 11.69 -14.06
C CYS A 31 -11.69 13.13 -14.43
N HIS A 32 -11.72 13.46 -15.72
CA HIS A 32 -11.39 14.79 -16.22
C HIS A 32 -12.31 15.89 -15.69
N ALA A 33 -13.58 15.58 -15.51
CA ALA A 33 -14.60 16.50 -15.01
C ALA A 33 -14.60 16.63 -13.47
N LEU A 34 -13.69 15.92 -12.76
CA LEU A 34 -13.67 15.92 -11.29
C LEU A 34 -13.16 17.26 -10.74
N VAL A 35 -14.03 17.96 -10.03
CA VAL A 35 -13.73 19.21 -9.34
C VAL A 35 -14.00 19.06 -7.83
N PRO A 36 -13.24 19.75 -6.97
CA PRO A 36 -13.47 19.75 -5.53
C PRO A 36 -14.85 20.32 -5.18
N SER A 37 -15.56 19.69 -4.25
CA SER A 37 -16.88 20.10 -3.77
C SER A 37 -16.76 20.88 -2.45
N ALA A 38 -17.69 21.80 -2.18
CA ALA A 38 -17.86 22.43 -0.88
C ALA A 38 -19.02 21.83 -0.06
N ASP A 39 -19.69 20.80 -0.57
CA ASP A 39 -20.75 20.11 0.13
C ASP A 39 -20.19 18.92 0.93
N ILE A 40 -20.25 19.01 2.24
CA ILE A 40 -19.71 18.00 3.16
C ILE A 40 -20.37 16.62 3.02
N HIS A 41 -21.68 16.58 2.67
CA HIS A 41 -22.39 15.32 2.51
C HIS A 41 -21.90 14.60 1.26
N LYS A 42 -21.78 15.30 0.15
CA LYS A 42 -21.26 14.80 -1.12
C LYS A 42 -19.78 14.37 -0.98
N ILE A 43 -18.99 15.14 -0.24
CA ILE A 43 -17.59 14.79 0.05
C ILE A 43 -17.51 13.46 0.81
N LYS A 44 -18.26 13.34 1.92
CA LYS A 44 -18.27 12.14 2.76
C LYS A 44 -18.76 10.91 1.99
N GLU A 45 -19.79 11.05 1.17
CA GLU A 45 -20.28 9.99 0.30
C GLU A 45 -19.21 9.54 -0.70
N ASN A 46 -18.60 10.47 -1.43
CA ASN A 46 -17.51 10.16 -2.37
C ASN A 46 -16.30 9.51 -1.70
N GLN A 47 -15.94 9.97 -0.50
CA GLN A 47 -14.86 9.38 0.30
C GLN A 47 -15.19 7.94 0.71
N LYS A 48 -16.44 7.71 1.16
CA LYS A 48 -16.90 6.37 1.52
C LYS A 48 -16.89 5.43 0.31
N GLN A 49 -17.42 5.86 -0.83
CA GLN A 49 -17.40 5.07 -2.07
C GLN A 49 -15.98 4.69 -2.49
N THR A 50 -15.04 5.64 -2.39
CA THR A 50 -13.61 5.38 -2.67
C THR A 50 -13.02 4.38 -1.69
N GLY A 51 -13.37 4.48 -0.39
CA GLY A 51 -12.92 3.56 0.67
C GLY A 51 -13.45 2.14 0.48
N ASP A 52 -14.75 2.01 0.16
CA ASP A 52 -15.38 0.73 -0.08
C ASP A 52 -14.80 0.04 -1.34
N ALA A 53 -14.58 0.81 -2.42
CA ALA A 53 -13.89 0.29 -3.61
C ALA A 53 -12.45 -0.15 -3.32
N LEU A 54 -11.72 0.62 -2.52
CA LEU A 54 -10.35 0.26 -2.09
C LEU A 54 -10.34 -1.03 -1.26
N SER A 55 -11.30 -1.20 -0.36
CA SER A 55 -11.46 -2.41 0.43
C SER A 55 -11.73 -3.63 -0.46
N ARG A 56 -12.59 -3.48 -1.47
CA ARG A 56 -12.85 -4.54 -2.47
C ARG A 56 -11.60 -4.87 -3.30
N ILE A 57 -10.80 -3.87 -3.68
CA ILE A 57 -9.51 -4.09 -4.39
C ILE A 57 -8.51 -4.86 -3.53
N TRP A 58 -8.48 -4.63 -2.22
CA TRP A 58 -7.61 -5.39 -1.32
C TRP A 58 -8.06 -6.84 -1.14
N GLN A 59 -9.37 -7.09 -1.10
CA GLN A 59 -9.93 -8.43 -0.89
C GLN A 59 -9.91 -9.30 -2.15
N LYS A 60 -10.24 -8.72 -3.32
CA LYS A 60 -10.52 -9.47 -4.56
C LYS A 60 -9.58 -9.17 -5.72
N GLY A 61 -8.68 -8.18 -5.55
CA GLY A 61 -7.83 -7.70 -6.63
C GLY A 61 -8.46 -6.57 -7.46
N SER A 62 -7.77 -6.16 -8.52
CA SER A 62 -8.23 -5.08 -9.42
C SER A 62 -9.34 -5.55 -10.35
N LEU A 63 -10.31 -4.68 -10.61
CA LEU A 63 -11.39 -4.88 -11.57
C LEU A 63 -11.08 -4.10 -12.85
N SER A 64 -11.18 -4.75 -14.01
CA SER A 64 -10.99 -4.09 -15.31
C SER A 64 -12.30 -3.65 -15.92
N PHE A 65 -12.37 -2.40 -16.34
CA PHE A 65 -13.51 -1.78 -17.03
C PHE A 65 -13.25 -1.56 -18.53
N SER A 66 -12.15 -2.10 -19.05
CA SER A 66 -11.84 -2.03 -20.49
C SER A 66 -12.94 -2.70 -21.32
N GLY A 67 -13.39 -2.02 -22.36
CA GLY A 67 -14.45 -2.47 -23.27
C GLY A 67 -15.78 -1.71 -23.11
N ILE A 68 -15.89 -0.73 -22.19
CA ILE A 68 -17.06 0.14 -22.12
C ILE A 68 -16.97 1.17 -23.24
N HIS A 69 -17.91 1.12 -24.16
CA HIS A 69 -18.11 2.07 -25.23
C HIS A 69 -19.40 2.87 -25.03
N ASN A 70 -19.43 4.09 -25.55
CA ASN A 70 -20.68 4.85 -25.57
C ASN A 70 -21.62 4.26 -26.64
N ILE A 71 -22.71 3.64 -26.21
CA ILE A 71 -23.75 3.05 -27.08
C ILE A 71 -24.99 3.92 -27.17
N GLY A 72 -24.95 5.17 -26.71
CA GLY A 72 -26.12 6.05 -26.63
C GLY A 72 -26.80 6.29 -27.98
N GLU A 73 -26.05 6.36 -29.09
CA GLU A 73 -26.62 6.48 -30.44
C GLU A 73 -27.25 5.18 -30.89
N SER A 74 -26.64 4.03 -30.58
CA SER A 74 -27.22 2.72 -30.89
C SER A 74 -28.53 2.50 -30.13
N ILE A 75 -28.63 2.94 -28.87
CA ILE A 75 -29.89 2.90 -28.11
C ILE A 75 -30.98 3.76 -28.77
N LYS A 76 -30.66 4.98 -29.18
CA LYS A 76 -31.63 5.84 -29.88
C LYS A 76 -32.14 5.21 -31.17
N ARG A 77 -31.29 4.53 -31.92
CA ARG A 77 -31.65 3.78 -33.12
C ARG A 77 -32.57 2.61 -32.82
N LEU A 78 -32.29 1.88 -31.72
CA LEU A 78 -33.17 0.79 -31.26
C LEU A 78 -34.56 1.31 -30.85
N GLU A 79 -34.64 2.46 -30.17
CA GLU A 79 -35.92 3.09 -29.76
C GLU A 79 -36.84 3.43 -30.93
N ILE A 80 -36.29 3.76 -32.09
CA ILE A 80 -37.05 4.03 -33.32
C ILE A 80 -37.20 2.80 -34.23
N GLY A 81 -36.79 1.60 -33.73
CA GLY A 81 -36.92 0.34 -34.46
C GLY A 81 -35.93 0.15 -35.61
N SER A 82 -34.81 0.86 -35.60
CA SER A 82 -33.78 0.74 -36.64
C SER A 82 -32.85 -0.46 -36.36
N THR A 83 -32.46 -1.16 -37.41
CA THR A 83 -31.47 -2.24 -37.36
C THR A 83 -30.08 -1.68 -37.10
N LEU A 84 -29.34 -2.26 -36.16
CA LEU A 84 -27.94 -1.96 -35.87
C LEU A 84 -27.00 -2.71 -36.79
N GLY A 85 -25.83 -2.14 -37.08
CA GLY A 85 -24.75 -2.84 -37.77
C GLY A 85 -23.94 -3.74 -36.85
N THR A 86 -23.06 -4.56 -37.44
CA THR A 86 -22.14 -5.47 -36.72
C THR A 86 -21.30 -4.76 -35.67
N GLY A 87 -20.65 -3.64 -36.02
CA GLY A 87 -19.81 -2.88 -35.10
C GLY A 87 -20.59 -2.27 -33.94
N GLU A 88 -21.90 -1.91 -34.11
CA GLU A 88 -22.73 -1.41 -33.03
C GLU A 88 -23.12 -2.54 -32.07
N LEU A 89 -23.49 -3.72 -32.60
CA LEU A 89 -23.80 -4.91 -31.80
C LEU A 89 -22.58 -5.41 -31.04
N LEU A 90 -21.38 -5.39 -31.64
CA LEU A 90 -20.15 -5.74 -30.93
C LEU A 90 -19.80 -4.76 -29.80
N ARG A 91 -20.15 -3.48 -29.91
CA ARG A 91 -20.01 -2.52 -28.81
C ARG A 91 -20.97 -2.81 -27.66
N ILE A 92 -22.19 -3.25 -27.98
CA ILE A 92 -23.17 -3.73 -26.98
C ILE A 92 -22.63 -5.00 -26.31
N ASP A 93 -22.13 -5.97 -27.08
CA ASP A 93 -21.52 -7.17 -26.55
C ASP A 93 -20.34 -6.87 -25.61
N SER A 94 -19.46 -5.95 -26.00
CA SER A 94 -18.36 -5.48 -25.15
C SER A 94 -18.84 -4.89 -23.83
N LEU A 95 -19.91 -4.10 -23.85
CA LEU A 95 -20.54 -3.55 -22.63
C LEU A 95 -21.06 -4.68 -21.73
N LEU A 96 -21.79 -5.64 -22.29
CA LEU A 96 -22.35 -6.78 -21.58
C LEU A 96 -21.25 -7.71 -20.99
N LYS A 97 -20.12 -7.88 -21.69
CA LYS A 97 -18.94 -8.57 -21.17
C LYS A 97 -18.39 -7.89 -19.92
N VAL A 98 -18.33 -6.57 -19.91
CA VAL A 98 -17.91 -5.81 -18.73
C VAL A 98 -18.97 -5.93 -17.63
N ALA A 99 -20.27 -5.82 -17.95
CA ALA A 99 -21.35 -5.99 -16.98
C ALA A 99 -21.27 -7.36 -16.29
N LEU A 100 -21.04 -8.43 -17.04
CA LEU A 100 -20.87 -9.79 -16.50
C LEU A 100 -19.64 -9.88 -15.58
N ARG A 101 -18.53 -9.30 -15.98
CA ARG A 101 -17.29 -9.27 -15.17
C ARG A 101 -17.52 -8.54 -13.86
N VAL A 102 -18.14 -7.36 -13.91
CA VAL A 102 -18.46 -6.52 -12.77
C VAL A 102 -19.46 -7.23 -11.83
N LYS A 103 -20.52 -7.84 -12.39
CA LYS A 103 -21.49 -8.63 -11.62
C LYS A 103 -20.84 -9.83 -10.94
N THR A 104 -19.92 -10.51 -11.61
CA THR A 104 -19.17 -11.63 -11.01
C THR A 104 -18.26 -11.16 -9.88
N PHE A 105 -17.61 -10.01 -10.05
CA PHE A 105 -16.76 -9.40 -9.02
C PHE A 105 -17.57 -8.96 -7.79
N SER A 106 -18.83 -8.57 -7.96
CA SER A 106 -19.69 -8.10 -6.87
C SER A 106 -20.04 -9.19 -5.84
N ARG A 107 -20.03 -10.48 -6.24
CA ARG A 107 -20.42 -11.61 -5.37
C ARG A 107 -19.62 -11.58 -4.08
N ARG A 108 -20.32 -11.52 -2.94
CA ARG A 108 -19.76 -11.56 -1.59
C ARG A 108 -20.25 -12.81 -0.87
N ASP A 109 -19.61 -13.11 0.27
CA ASP A 109 -20.15 -14.08 1.21
C ASP A 109 -21.45 -13.53 1.81
N ASP A 110 -22.42 -14.39 2.05
CA ASP A 110 -23.77 -14.02 2.53
C ASP A 110 -23.78 -13.26 3.87
N GLU A 111 -22.68 -13.34 4.65
CA GLU A 111 -22.49 -12.65 5.93
C GLU A 111 -21.83 -11.25 5.81
N ALA A 112 -21.42 -10.80 4.62
CA ALA A 112 -20.75 -9.51 4.46
C ALA A 112 -21.74 -8.35 4.58
N GLU A 113 -21.41 -7.34 5.42
CA GLU A 113 -22.19 -6.10 5.53
C GLU A 113 -22.28 -5.36 4.20
N ARG A 114 -23.44 -4.75 3.91
CA ARG A 114 -23.63 -3.91 2.71
C ARG A 114 -22.74 -2.68 2.76
N ASP A 115 -22.14 -2.36 1.63
CA ASP A 115 -21.36 -1.12 1.47
C ASP A 115 -22.06 -0.13 0.51
N SER A 116 -21.46 1.04 0.31
CA SER A 116 -22.04 2.12 -0.52
C SER A 116 -22.10 1.80 -2.02
N LEU A 117 -21.49 0.71 -2.47
CA LEU A 117 -21.44 0.32 -3.89
C LEU A 117 -22.43 -0.79 -4.25
N ASP A 118 -23.01 -1.47 -3.26
CA ASP A 118 -23.86 -2.64 -3.50
C ASP A 118 -25.06 -2.32 -4.39
N ASP A 119 -25.74 -1.18 -4.17
CA ASP A 119 -26.88 -0.77 -5.00
C ASP A 119 -26.49 -0.60 -6.49
N MET A 120 -25.29 -0.08 -6.75
CA MET A 120 -24.77 0.04 -8.13
C MET A 120 -24.48 -1.33 -8.73
N PHE A 121 -23.89 -2.25 -7.97
CA PHE A 121 -23.62 -3.60 -8.44
C PHE A 121 -24.90 -4.43 -8.64
N GLU A 122 -25.90 -4.24 -7.80
CA GLU A 122 -27.19 -4.92 -7.91
C GLU A 122 -27.96 -4.48 -9.16
N ALA A 123 -27.90 -3.20 -9.51
CA ALA A 123 -28.59 -2.65 -10.66
C ALA A 123 -28.01 -3.04 -12.03
N ILE A 124 -26.81 -3.63 -12.08
CA ILE A 124 -26.18 -4.11 -13.31
C ILE A 124 -26.84 -5.41 -13.78
N GLU A 125 -27.24 -5.45 -15.06
CA GLU A 125 -27.82 -6.64 -15.67
C GLU A 125 -26.98 -7.15 -16.85
N PRO A 126 -26.25 -8.27 -16.68
CA PRO A 126 -25.28 -8.74 -17.65
C PRO A 126 -25.91 -9.37 -18.91
N LEU A 127 -27.23 -9.50 -19.01
CA LEU A 127 -28.00 -10.02 -20.15
C LEU A 127 -27.27 -11.17 -20.87
N THR A 128 -26.88 -12.20 -20.13
CA THR A 128 -25.98 -13.26 -20.61
C THR A 128 -26.48 -13.97 -21.87
N ASN A 129 -27.81 -14.12 -22.03
CA ASN A 129 -28.37 -14.75 -23.19
C ASN A 129 -28.16 -13.88 -24.44
N LEU A 130 -28.49 -12.58 -24.36
CA LEU A 130 -28.30 -11.61 -25.43
C LEU A 130 -26.82 -11.54 -25.84
N LYS A 131 -25.91 -11.46 -24.84
CA LYS A 131 -24.46 -11.48 -25.06
C LYS A 131 -24.03 -12.72 -25.86
N ASN A 132 -24.47 -13.92 -25.42
CA ASN A 132 -24.10 -15.17 -26.08
C ASN A 132 -24.67 -15.26 -27.51
N ASP A 133 -25.87 -14.72 -27.76
CA ASP A 133 -26.48 -14.67 -29.12
C ASP A 133 -25.68 -13.74 -30.04
N ILE A 134 -25.23 -12.58 -29.56
CA ILE A 134 -24.38 -11.68 -30.35
C ILE A 134 -23.05 -12.35 -30.67
N GLU A 135 -22.36 -12.92 -29.65
CA GLU A 135 -21.08 -13.62 -29.85
C GLU A 135 -21.16 -14.82 -30.80
N ARG A 136 -22.27 -15.57 -30.73
CA ARG A 136 -22.52 -16.70 -31.64
C ARG A 136 -22.69 -16.27 -33.08
N CYS A 137 -23.34 -15.10 -33.28
CA CYS A 137 -23.72 -14.64 -34.66
C CYS A 137 -22.62 -13.78 -35.30
N ILE A 138 -21.87 -12.98 -34.53
CA ILE A 138 -20.92 -11.99 -35.05
C ILE A 138 -19.50 -12.33 -34.59
N ILE A 139 -18.59 -12.60 -35.54
CA ILE A 139 -17.19 -12.89 -35.28
C ILE A 139 -16.36 -11.61 -35.22
N SER A 140 -16.57 -10.72 -36.18
CA SER A 140 -15.91 -9.41 -36.31
C SER A 140 -16.81 -8.36 -36.98
N GLU A 141 -16.36 -7.12 -37.11
CA GLU A 141 -17.13 -6.07 -37.79
C GLU A 141 -17.49 -6.46 -39.22
N ASP A 142 -16.65 -7.23 -39.91
CA ASP A 142 -16.80 -7.62 -41.30
C ASP A 142 -17.31 -9.08 -41.51
N GLU A 143 -17.46 -9.83 -40.42
CA GLU A 143 -17.70 -11.28 -40.50
C GLU A 143 -18.84 -11.75 -39.59
N ILE A 144 -19.88 -12.34 -40.21
CA ILE A 144 -20.97 -13.05 -39.55
C ILE A 144 -20.63 -14.57 -39.55
N ALA A 145 -20.87 -15.22 -38.42
CA ALA A 145 -20.61 -16.66 -38.29
C ALA A 145 -21.46 -17.48 -39.24
N ASP A 146 -20.90 -18.56 -39.79
CA ASP A 146 -21.63 -19.49 -40.70
C ASP A 146 -22.87 -20.08 -40.04
N ASP A 147 -22.82 -20.31 -38.74
CA ASP A 147 -23.91 -20.93 -37.96
C ASP A 147 -24.78 -19.89 -37.22
N ALA A 148 -24.64 -18.60 -37.58
CA ALA A 148 -25.53 -17.56 -37.08
C ALA A 148 -27.01 -17.87 -37.36
N SER A 149 -27.29 -18.45 -38.54
CA SER A 149 -28.61 -19.04 -38.86
C SER A 149 -28.46 -20.33 -39.70
N ALA A 150 -29.45 -21.20 -39.64
CA ALA A 150 -29.49 -22.40 -40.48
C ALA A 150 -29.56 -22.03 -41.98
N ASN A 151 -30.22 -20.97 -42.33
CA ASN A 151 -30.35 -20.44 -43.72
C ASN A 151 -28.99 -19.97 -44.23
N LEU A 152 -28.28 -19.12 -43.47
CA LEU A 152 -26.94 -18.60 -43.83
C LEU A 152 -25.97 -19.75 -44.08
N LYS A 153 -25.93 -20.73 -43.22
CA LYS A 153 -25.09 -21.94 -43.34
C LYS A 153 -25.40 -22.70 -44.63
N ASN A 154 -26.70 -22.85 -44.98
CA ASN A 154 -27.09 -23.51 -46.19
C ASN A 154 -26.74 -22.68 -47.45
N ILE A 155 -26.94 -21.37 -47.45
CA ILE A 155 -26.57 -20.46 -48.52
C ILE A 155 -25.06 -20.52 -48.77
N ARG A 156 -24.23 -20.36 -47.75
CA ARG A 156 -22.77 -20.41 -47.87
C ARG A 156 -22.28 -21.76 -48.35
N ARG A 157 -22.89 -22.83 -47.86
CA ARG A 157 -22.60 -24.18 -48.37
C ARG A 157 -22.93 -24.29 -49.88
N GLN A 158 -24.07 -23.79 -50.34
CA GLN A 158 -24.43 -23.78 -51.76
C GLN A 158 -23.46 -22.90 -52.55
N MET A 159 -23.08 -21.71 -52.04
CA MET A 159 -22.09 -20.86 -52.68
C MET A 159 -20.75 -21.63 -52.88
N LYS A 160 -20.26 -22.32 -51.85
CA LYS A 160 -19.05 -23.09 -51.92
C LYS A 160 -19.15 -24.20 -53.00
N ILE A 161 -20.23 -24.97 -52.97
CA ILE A 161 -20.46 -26.04 -53.96
C ILE A 161 -20.51 -25.46 -55.38
N THR A 162 -21.20 -24.33 -55.58
CA THR A 162 -21.34 -23.67 -56.89
C THR A 162 -19.97 -23.13 -57.34
N ASN A 163 -19.22 -22.52 -56.44
CA ASN A 163 -17.88 -22.01 -56.70
C ASN A 163 -16.90 -23.11 -57.09
N ASP A 164 -16.91 -24.25 -56.39
CA ASP A 164 -16.11 -25.43 -56.72
C ASP A 164 -16.45 -25.97 -58.10
N ARG A 165 -17.74 -25.92 -58.49
CA ARG A 165 -18.20 -26.32 -59.84
C ARG A 165 -17.73 -25.33 -60.93
N VAL A 166 -17.78 -24.02 -60.66
CA VAL A 166 -17.22 -23.01 -61.60
C VAL A 166 -15.73 -23.24 -61.79
N HIS A 167 -14.98 -23.44 -60.71
CA HIS A 167 -13.54 -23.69 -60.80
C HIS A 167 -13.22 -25.02 -61.53
N SER A 168 -13.99 -26.08 -61.31
CA SER A 168 -13.85 -27.34 -62.03
C SER A 168 -14.09 -27.21 -63.52
N GLN A 169 -15.17 -26.51 -63.92
CA GLN A 169 -15.51 -26.23 -65.32
C GLN A 169 -14.45 -25.35 -66.00
N LEU A 170 -14.02 -24.30 -65.36
CA LEU A 170 -12.97 -23.44 -65.92
C LEU A 170 -11.61 -24.12 -65.99
N SER A 171 -11.24 -24.86 -64.96
CA SER A 171 -9.99 -25.68 -64.97
C SER A 171 -9.99 -26.72 -66.12
N SER A 172 -11.13 -27.37 -66.37
CA SER A 172 -11.27 -28.28 -67.52
C SER A 172 -11.07 -27.58 -68.82
N LEU A 173 -11.61 -26.31 -68.94
CA LEU A 173 -11.42 -25.53 -70.17
C LEU A 173 -9.94 -25.09 -70.35
N ILE A 174 -9.33 -24.60 -69.27
CA ILE A 174 -7.92 -24.11 -69.29
C ILE A 174 -6.94 -25.23 -69.62
N ASN A 175 -7.13 -26.45 -69.11
CA ASN A 175 -6.26 -27.58 -69.32
C ASN A 175 -6.56 -28.33 -70.62
N SER A 176 -7.56 -27.94 -71.38
CA SER A 176 -7.83 -28.55 -72.69
C SER A 176 -6.78 -28.11 -73.75
N GLN A 177 -6.60 -28.92 -74.76
CA GLN A 177 -5.66 -28.68 -75.88
C GLN A 177 -6.03 -27.36 -76.63
N SER A 178 -7.32 -27.05 -76.72
CA SER A 178 -7.84 -25.82 -77.31
C SER A 178 -7.66 -24.61 -76.35
N GLY A 179 -7.75 -24.81 -75.04
CA GLY A 179 -7.48 -23.80 -74.06
C GLY A 179 -6.08 -23.22 -74.14
N HIS A 180 -5.08 -24.08 -74.24
CA HIS A 180 -3.67 -23.61 -74.38
C HIS A 180 -3.44 -22.77 -75.65
N THR A 181 -4.25 -22.92 -76.74
CA THR A 181 -4.15 -22.09 -77.94
C THR A 181 -4.89 -20.78 -77.83
N TYR A 182 -6.10 -20.77 -77.26
CA TYR A 182 -7.02 -19.61 -77.28
C TYR A 182 -6.79 -18.66 -76.14
N LEU A 183 -6.32 -19.15 -74.98
CA LEU A 183 -6.11 -18.29 -73.80
C LEU A 183 -4.80 -17.51 -73.90
N GLN A 184 -4.80 -16.27 -73.42
CA GLN A 184 -3.62 -15.43 -73.21
C GLN A 184 -2.76 -16.02 -72.11
N ASP A 185 -3.39 -16.37 -70.99
CA ASP A 185 -2.78 -16.99 -69.80
C ASP A 185 -3.71 -18.11 -69.32
N ALA A 186 -3.13 -19.21 -68.80
CA ALA A 186 -3.87 -20.35 -68.26
C ALA A 186 -4.30 -20.09 -66.81
N LEU A 187 -5.10 -19.03 -66.58
CA LEU A 187 -5.58 -18.64 -65.27
C LEU A 187 -7.07 -18.27 -65.28
N ILE A 188 -7.72 -18.41 -64.11
CA ILE A 188 -9.06 -17.97 -63.84
C ILE A 188 -9.00 -16.54 -63.29
N THR A 189 -9.79 -15.64 -63.85
CA THR A 189 -9.86 -14.23 -63.38
C THR A 189 -11.31 -13.89 -62.98
N MET A 190 -11.41 -12.86 -62.17
CA MET A 190 -12.75 -12.29 -61.84
C MET A 190 -12.89 -10.92 -62.46
N ARG A 191 -14.02 -10.65 -63.17
CA ARG A 191 -14.37 -9.35 -63.71
C ARG A 191 -15.85 -9.09 -63.39
N ASP A 192 -16.16 -7.90 -62.87
CA ASP A 192 -17.49 -7.53 -62.45
C ASP A 192 -18.20 -8.57 -61.57
N GLY A 193 -17.40 -9.23 -60.66
CA GLY A 193 -17.91 -10.27 -59.80
C GLY A 193 -18.25 -11.58 -60.48
N ARG A 194 -17.71 -11.84 -61.71
CA ARG A 194 -17.90 -13.07 -62.50
C ARG A 194 -16.58 -13.76 -62.82
N TYR A 195 -16.56 -15.04 -62.77
CA TYR A 195 -15.41 -15.85 -63.15
C TYR A 195 -15.27 -15.88 -64.66
N CYS A 196 -14.14 -15.39 -65.17
CA CYS A 196 -13.82 -15.25 -66.58
C CYS A 196 -12.46 -15.90 -66.90
N VAL A 197 -12.19 -16.17 -68.17
CA VAL A 197 -10.88 -16.58 -68.71
C VAL A 197 -10.33 -15.50 -69.64
N PRO A 198 -8.99 -15.21 -69.60
CA PRO A 198 -8.38 -14.26 -70.51
C PRO A 198 -8.17 -14.89 -71.93
N VAL A 199 -8.88 -14.45 -72.91
CA VAL A 199 -8.88 -14.99 -74.31
C VAL A 199 -8.13 -13.99 -75.19
N LYS A 200 -7.26 -14.46 -76.07
CA LYS A 200 -6.62 -13.63 -77.12
C LYS A 200 -7.68 -13.10 -78.06
N GLN A 201 -7.62 -11.86 -78.49
CA GLN A 201 -8.64 -11.23 -79.31
C GLN A 201 -8.88 -11.97 -80.63
N GLU A 202 -7.83 -12.52 -81.20
CA GLU A 202 -7.88 -13.31 -82.47
C GLU A 202 -8.70 -14.61 -82.38
N TYR A 203 -8.83 -15.14 -81.16
CA TYR A 203 -9.63 -16.36 -80.88
C TYR A 203 -11.00 -16.09 -80.27
N ARG A 204 -11.47 -14.84 -80.33
CA ARG A 204 -12.79 -14.42 -79.81
C ARG A 204 -13.93 -15.33 -80.27
N GLY A 205 -13.94 -15.74 -81.54
CA GLY A 205 -14.97 -16.56 -82.12
C GLY A 205 -14.95 -18.04 -81.74
N ASN A 206 -13.85 -18.46 -81.09
CA ASN A 206 -13.60 -19.88 -80.70
C ASN A 206 -14.04 -20.19 -79.29
N VAL A 207 -14.19 -19.12 -78.41
CA VAL A 207 -14.68 -19.28 -77.04
C VAL A 207 -16.05 -18.68 -76.93
N ASN A 208 -17.09 -19.53 -76.87
CA ASN A 208 -18.46 -19.12 -76.72
C ASN A 208 -18.64 -18.57 -75.27
N GLY A 209 -19.10 -17.32 -75.13
CA GLY A 209 -19.31 -16.69 -73.83
C GLY A 209 -19.56 -15.19 -73.90
N ILE A 210 -19.70 -14.55 -72.76
CA ILE A 210 -20.00 -13.11 -72.60
C ILE A 210 -18.67 -12.40 -72.31
N ILE A 211 -18.38 -11.29 -73.01
CA ILE A 211 -17.24 -10.42 -72.69
C ILE A 211 -17.63 -9.48 -71.59
N HIS A 212 -16.86 -9.48 -70.52
CA HIS A 212 -17.05 -8.60 -69.38
C HIS A 212 -16.05 -7.46 -69.32
N ASP A 213 -14.82 -7.70 -69.83
CA ASP A 213 -13.79 -6.71 -69.82
C ASP A 213 -12.79 -6.93 -70.95
N GLN A 214 -11.96 -5.92 -71.25
CA GLN A 214 -10.89 -5.94 -72.23
C GLN A 214 -9.60 -5.33 -71.63
N SER A 215 -8.46 -5.87 -72.01
CA SER A 215 -7.16 -5.29 -71.55
C SER A 215 -6.98 -3.90 -72.20
N SER A 216 -6.21 -3.03 -71.57
CA SER A 216 -5.93 -1.66 -72.02
C SER A 216 -5.35 -1.57 -73.44
N THR A 217 -4.69 -2.61 -73.88
CA THR A 217 -4.17 -2.74 -75.24
C THR A 217 -5.16 -3.36 -76.24
N GLY A 218 -6.29 -3.84 -75.77
CA GLY A 218 -7.28 -4.53 -76.56
C GLY A 218 -6.93 -5.96 -77.01
N SER A 219 -5.73 -6.46 -76.65
CA SER A 219 -5.22 -7.75 -77.09
C SER A 219 -5.79 -8.95 -76.30
N THR A 220 -6.40 -8.71 -75.13
CA THR A 220 -6.99 -9.76 -74.32
C THR A 220 -8.43 -9.43 -73.98
N LEU A 221 -9.32 -10.35 -74.18
CA LEU A 221 -10.74 -10.24 -73.80
C LEU A 221 -10.97 -11.15 -72.53
N PHE A 222 -11.61 -10.58 -71.50
CA PHE A 222 -12.05 -11.38 -70.39
C PHE A 222 -13.44 -11.91 -70.64
N ILE A 223 -13.51 -13.24 -71.02
CA ILE A 223 -14.74 -13.89 -71.41
C ILE A 223 -15.22 -14.79 -70.30
N GLU A 224 -16.50 -14.68 -69.93
CA GLU A 224 -17.24 -15.60 -69.15
C GLU A 224 -17.72 -16.72 -70.11
N PRO A 225 -17.17 -17.94 -70.01
CA PRO A 225 -17.54 -19.02 -70.90
C PRO A 225 -19.00 -19.44 -70.68
N ALA A 226 -19.72 -19.76 -71.81
CA ALA A 226 -21.13 -20.13 -71.75
C ALA A 226 -21.39 -21.28 -70.75
N ALA A 227 -20.44 -22.18 -70.53
CA ALA A 227 -20.52 -23.34 -69.61
C ALA A 227 -20.65 -22.88 -68.14
N VAL A 228 -20.23 -21.66 -67.78
CA VAL A 228 -20.27 -21.19 -66.42
C VAL A 228 -21.21 -20.02 -66.16
N VAL A 229 -21.88 -19.49 -67.20
CA VAL A 229 -22.84 -18.36 -67.08
C VAL A 229 -23.94 -18.66 -66.05
N GLU A 230 -24.56 -19.83 -66.11
CA GLU A 230 -25.61 -20.21 -65.16
C GLU A 230 -25.06 -20.33 -63.71
N LEU A 231 -23.87 -20.87 -63.57
CA LEU A 231 -23.20 -21.00 -62.26
C LEU A 231 -22.84 -19.63 -61.69
N ASN A 232 -22.28 -18.73 -62.48
CA ASN A 232 -22.02 -17.35 -62.06
C ASN A 232 -23.33 -16.59 -61.73
N ASN A 233 -24.40 -16.80 -62.51
CA ASN A 233 -25.71 -16.22 -62.17
C ASN A 233 -26.24 -16.77 -60.85
N LYS A 234 -26.06 -18.07 -60.58
CA LYS A 234 -26.42 -18.73 -59.33
C LYS A 234 -25.61 -18.24 -58.15
N LEU A 235 -24.30 -18.00 -58.35
CA LEU A 235 -23.44 -17.40 -57.33
C LEU A 235 -23.95 -15.99 -56.94
N ARG A 236 -24.26 -15.14 -57.93
CA ARG A 236 -24.82 -13.80 -57.69
C ARG A 236 -26.15 -13.84 -56.94
N GLU A 237 -27.05 -14.76 -57.36
CA GLU A 237 -28.30 -14.98 -56.64
C GLU A 237 -28.06 -15.38 -55.18
N LEU A 238 -27.10 -16.26 -54.95
CA LEU A 238 -26.73 -16.70 -53.58
C LEU A 238 -26.07 -15.59 -52.76
N GLU A 239 -25.23 -14.74 -53.37
CA GLU A 239 -24.63 -13.54 -52.72
C GLU A 239 -25.73 -12.55 -52.29
N GLY A 240 -26.73 -12.33 -53.14
CA GLY A 240 -27.88 -11.52 -52.78
C GLY A 240 -28.67 -12.12 -51.61
N LYS A 241 -28.92 -13.42 -51.63
CA LYS A 241 -29.59 -14.15 -50.53
C LYS A 241 -28.76 -14.12 -49.22
N GLU A 242 -27.44 -14.21 -49.31
CA GLU A 242 -26.56 -14.07 -48.19
C GLU A 242 -26.68 -12.68 -47.54
N ALA A 243 -26.66 -11.62 -48.38
CA ALA A 243 -26.80 -10.25 -47.91
C ALA A 243 -28.18 -10.03 -47.23
N ASP A 244 -29.25 -10.55 -47.84
CA ASP A 244 -30.61 -10.46 -47.26
C ASP A 244 -30.68 -11.21 -45.90
N GLU A 245 -30.16 -12.41 -45.85
CA GLU A 245 -30.14 -13.20 -44.61
C GLU A 245 -29.30 -12.55 -43.50
N ILE A 246 -28.17 -11.93 -43.83
CA ILE A 246 -27.35 -11.14 -42.89
C ILE A 246 -28.20 -10.00 -42.33
N GLN A 247 -28.98 -9.29 -43.16
CA GLN A 247 -29.87 -8.22 -42.69
C GLN A 247 -30.94 -8.73 -41.72
N ILE A 248 -31.49 -9.93 -42.00
CA ILE A 248 -32.48 -10.60 -41.12
C ILE A 248 -31.82 -10.93 -39.76
N ILE A 249 -30.60 -11.48 -39.75
CA ILE A 249 -29.87 -11.81 -38.53
C ILE A 249 -29.63 -10.53 -37.71
N LEU A 250 -29.11 -9.47 -38.32
CA LEU A 250 -28.86 -8.19 -37.66
C LEU A 250 -30.15 -7.56 -37.12
N ALA A 251 -31.27 -7.67 -37.87
CA ALA A 251 -32.56 -7.18 -37.41
C ALA A 251 -33.07 -7.95 -36.18
N ASN A 252 -32.95 -9.28 -36.19
CA ASN A 252 -33.32 -10.12 -35.04
C ASN A 252 -32.49 -9.81 -33.79
N LEU A 253 -31.15 -9.66 -33.92
CA LEU A 253 -30.29 -9.26 -32.83
C LEU A 253 -30.62 -7.84 -32.32
N SER A 254 -30.93 -6.92 -33.24
CA SER A 254 -31.34 -5.54 -32.88
C SER A 254 -32.67 -5.55 -32.13
N MET A 255 -33.63 -6.38 -32.54
CA MET A 255 -34.92 -6.53 -31.84
C MET A 255 -34.69 -7.11 -30.43
N ALA A 256 -33.84 -8.13 -30.28
CA ALA A 256 -33.50 -8.67 -28.98
C ALA A 256 -32.79 -7.61 -28.08
N CYS A 257 -31.94 -6.75 -28.65
CA CYS A 257 -31.40 -5.60 -27.91
C CYS A 257 -32.47 -4.58 -27.53
N ALA A 258 -33.46 -4.36 -28.39
CA ALA A 258 -34.55 -3.41 -28.15
C ALA A 258 -35.47 -3.82 -27.00
N GLU A 259 -35.64 -5.12 -26.75
CA GLU A 259 -36.36 -5.65 -25.57
C GLU A 259 -35.70 -5.28 -24.24
N HIS A 260 -34.40 -4.98 -24.25
CA HIS A 260 -33.57 -4.72 -23.08
C HIS A 260 -32.98 -3.28 -23.03
N ILE A 261 -33.65 -2.31 -23.66
CA ILE A 261 -33.16 -0.91 -23.71
C ILE A 261 -32.98 -0.31 -22.32
N TYR A 262 -33.84 -0.63 -21.36
CA TYR A 262 -33.75 -0.10 -20.00
C TYR A 262 -32.50 -0.59 -19.29
N GLU A 263 -32.22 -1.88 -19.34
CA GLU A 263 -31.05 -2.51 -18.74
C GLU A 263 -29.74 -2.01 -19.38
N LEU A 264 -29.74 -1.90 -20.74
CA LEU A 264 -28.60 -1.36 -21.48
C LEU A 264 -28.30 0.12 -21.13
N LYS A 265 -29.34 0.95 -20.91
CA LYS A 265 -29.18 2.32 -20.44
C LYS A 265 -28.62 2.37 -19.02
N THR A 266 -29.15 1.53 -18.14
CA THR A 266 -28.72 1.44 -16.75
C THR A 266 -27.24 1.03 -16.67
N ASP A 267 -26.84 -0.01 -17.41
CA ASP A 267 -25.44 -0.46 -17.47
C ASP A 267 -24.53 0.63 -18.05
N MET A 268 -24.98 1.34 -19.10
CA MET A 268 -24.22 2.44 -19.72
C MET A 268 -24.01 3.63 -18.77
N GLU A 269 -24.90 3.85 -17.79
CA GLU A 269 -24.73 4.88 -16.76
C GLU A 269 -23.90 4.43 -15.57
N ILE A 270 -24.08 3.20 -15.11
CA ILE A 270 -23.47 2.71 -13.86
C ILE A 270 -22.04 2.26 -14.07
N LEU A 271 -21.74 1.53 -15.15
CA LEU A 271 -20.41 1.00 -15.39
C LEU A 271 -19.31 2.08 -15.45
N PRO A 272 -19.51 3.23 -16.14
CA PRO A 272 -18.54 4.33 -16.09
C PRO A 272 -18.39 4.96 -14.72
N LYS A 273 -19.48 5.05 -13.93
CA LYS A 273 -19.41 5.55 -12.55
C LYS A 273 -18.58 4.63 -11.65
N LEU A 274 -18.78 3.32 -11.80
CA LEU A 274 -17.96 2.34 -11.09
C LEU A 274 -16.51 2.40 -11.55
N ASP A 275 -16.21 2.48 -12.85
CA ASP A 275 -14.86 2.66 -13.36
C ASP A 275 -14.17 3.89 -12.72
N PHE A 276 -14.87 5.01 -12.66
CA PHE A 276 -14.41 6.24 -12.02
C PHE A 276 -14.14 6.06 -10.52
N ILE A 277 -15.04 5.39 -9.78
CA ILE A 277 -14.85 5.12 -8.34
C ILE A 277 -13.67 4.16 -8.12
N PHE A 278 -13.56 3.12 -8.93
CA PHE A 278 -12.43 2.18 -8.87
C PHE A 278 -11.10 2.81 -9.31
N ALA A 279 -11.12 3.78 -10.23
CA ALA A 279 -9.96 4.58 -10.58
C ALA A 279 -9.46 5.41 -9.39
N LYS A 280 -10.37 6.05 -8.61
CA LYS A 280 -10.02 6.76 -7.37
C LYS A 280 -9.40 5.81 -6.35
N ALA A 281 -9.97 4.63 -6.16
CA ALA A 281 -9.46 3.62 -5.25
C ALA A 281 -8.08 3.06 -5.70
N SER A 282 -7.88 2.84 -7.00
CA SER A 282 -6.60 2.40 -7.57
C SER A 282 -5.51 3.45 -7.38
N LEU A 283 -5.83 4.72 -7.59
CA LEU A 283 -4.93 5.85 -7.31
C LEU A 283 -4.58 5.92 -5.82
N ALA A 284 -5.57 5.74 -4.93
CA ALA A 284 -5.36 5.69 -3.49
C ALA A 284 -4.40 4.55 -3.09
N LYS A 285 -4.56 3.38 -3.69
CA LYS A 285 -3.66 2.23 -3.48
C LYS A 285 -2.23 2.53 -3.93
N GLU A 286 -2.05 3.11 -5.12
CA GLU A 286 -0.75 3.48 -5.67
C GLU A 286 -0.02 4.48 -4.79
N MET A 287 -0.72 5.55 -4.35
CA MET A 287 -0.18 6.59 -3.46
C MET A 287 -0.01 6.14 -2.02
N LYS A 288 -0.48 4.95 -1.64
CA LYS A 288 -0.61 4.52 -0.23
C LYS A 288 -1.36 5.58 0.58
N ALA A 289 -2.49 6.01 0.06
CA ALA A 289 -3.33 7.06 0.61
C ALA A 289 -4.33 6.49 1.61
N SER A 290 -4.76 7.31 2.56
CA SER A 290 -5.80 7.01 3.53
C SER A 290 -6.99 7.95 3.38
N MET A 291 -8.15 7.52 3.84
CA MET A 291 -9.36 8.34 3.87
C MET A 291 -9.22 9.43 4.95
N PRO A 292 -9.31 10.73 4.59
CA PRO A 292 -9.30 11.80 5.57
C PRO A 292 -10.67 11.92 6.27
N GLU A 293 -10.64 12.28 7.57
CA GLU A 293 -11.84 12.65 8.32
C GLU A 293 -12.22 14.10 8.03
N PHE A 294 -13.43 14.36 7.55
CA PHE A 294 -13.92 15.71 7.32
C PHE A 294 -14.68 16.26 8.53
N ASN A 295 -14.37 17.52 8.88
CA ASN A 295 -15.00 18.26 9.98
C ASN A 295 -15.52 19.62 9.53
N ASP A 296 -16.48 20.16 10.29
CA ASP A 296 -17.12 21.47 10.17
C ASP A 296 -16.50 22.52 11.10
N GLN A 297 -15.53 22.13 11.91
CA GLN A 297 -14.80 23.01 12.81
C GLN A 297 -13.66 23.78 12.11
N ARG A 298 -13.51 23.62 10.80
CA ARG A 298 -12.45 24.22 9.99
C ARG A 298 -11.04 23.86 10.47
N GLN A 299 -10.88 22.62 10.97
CA GLN A 299 -9.60 22.13 11.45
C GLN A 299 -8.92 21.27 10.37
N ILE A 300 -7.68 21.56 10.09
CA ILE A 300 -6.75 20.73 9.31
C ILE A 300 -5.81 20.05 10.32
N ASN A 301 -5.62 18.74 10.21
CA ASN A 301 -4.61 18.00 10.94
C ASN A 301 -4.10 16.85 10.06
N ILE A 302 -3.09 17.11 9.28
CA ILE A 302 -2.46 16.16 8.36
C ILE A 302 -1.30 15.49 9.10
N LYS A 303 -1.37 14.18 9.25
CA LYS A 303 -0.33 13.34 9.86
C LYS A 303 0.51 12.68 8.79
N LYS A 304 1.82 12.91 8.81
CA LYS A 304 2.78 12.34 7.85
C LYS A 304 2.31 12.49 6.40
N GLY A 305 1.83 13.69 6.06
CA GLY A 305 1.39 14.02 4.71
C GLY A 305 2.55 14.07 3.75
N ARG A 306 2.38 13.43 2.60
CA ARG A 306 3.38 13.41 1.50
C ARG A 306 2.83 14.16 0.31
N HIS A 307 3.68 14.96 -0.33
CA HIS A 307 3.28 15.64 -1.56
C HIS A 307 3.08 14.60 -2.68
N PRO A 308 1.86 14.49 -3.27
CA PRO A 308 1.52 13.39 -4.17
C PRO A 308 2.29 13.36 -5.50
N LEU A 309 2.86 14.50 -5.92
CA LEU A 309 3.60 14.65 -7.17
C LEU A 309 5.12 14.45 -7.00
N LEU A 310 5.61 14.21 -5.77
CA LEU A 310 7.02 13.91 -5.52
C LEU A 310 7.25 12.39 -5.51
N ASP A 311 8.50 12.00 -5.79
CA ASP A 311 8.92 10.58 -5.74
C ASP A 311 8.60 9.98 -4.36
N PRO A 312 7.76 8.93 -4.27
CA PRO A 312 7.38 8.31 -3.00
C PRO A 312 8.54 7.79 -2.15
N LYS A 313 9.71 7.55 -2.77
CA LYS A 313 10.92 7.07 -2.08
C LYS A 313 11.76 8.19 -1.48
N LYS A 314 11.60 9.42 -1.99
CA LYS A 314 12.39 10.58 -1.59
C LYS A 314 11.60 11.61 -0.79
N VAL A 315 10.29 11.63 -0.94
CA VAL A 315 9.42 12.60 -0.25
C VAL A 315 9.50 12.41 1.25
N VAL A 316 9.78 13.50 1.97
CA VAL A 316 9.76 13.51 3.44
C VAL A 316 8.34 13.83 3.91
N PRO A 317 7.74 12.98 4.76
CA PRO A 317 6.40 13.22 5.28
C PRO A 317 6.41 14.39 6.26
N ILE A 318 5.40 15.26 6.19
CA ILE A 318 5.24 16.41 7.09
C ILE A 318 3.97 16.27 7.94
N ASP A 319 4.05 16.79 9.18
CA ASP A 319 2.91 16.92 10.08
C ASP A 319 2.48 18.38 10.09
N ILE A 320 1.19 18.65 9.79
CA ILE A 320 0.64 20.01 9.76
C ILE A 320 -0.72 20.03 10.47
N HIS A 321 -0.89 21.00 11.38
CA HIS A 321 -2.19 21.28 11.97
C HIS A 321 -2.50 22.78 11.91
N LEU A 322 -3.77 23.11 11.72
CA LEU A 322 -4.27 24.49 11.59
C LEU A 322 -5.76 24.53 12.00
N GLY A 323 -6.19 25.60 12.65
CA GLY A 323 -7.60 25.80 12.97
C GLY A 323 -8.05 25.25 14.32
N LYS A 324 -7.15 24.69 15.15
CA LYS A 324 -7.44 24.26 16.52
C LYS A 324 -6.90 25.29 17.52
N ASP A 325 -5.60 25.41 17.62
CA ASP A 325 -4.92 26.27 18.57
C ASP A 325 -4.55 27.65 17.95
N PHE A 326 -4.43 27.67 16.64
CA PHE A 326 -4.14 28.87 15.84
C PHE A 326 -4.79 28.79 14.45
N ASN A 327 -5.05 29.94 13.82
CA ASN A 327 -5.66 30.07 12.51
C ASN A 327 -4.67 30.49 11.41
N LEU A 328 -3.49 30.95 11.81
CA LEU A 328 -2.44 31.45 10.95
C LEU A 328 -1.13 30.76 11.29
N LEU A 329 -0.51 30.12 10.29
CA LEU A 329 0.80 29.48 10.38
C LEU A 329 1.81 30.23 9.51
N ILE A 330 2.85 30.78 10.10
CA ILE A 330 3.96 31.44 9.41
C ILE A 330 5.14 30.49 9.32
N VAL A 331 5.50 30.07 8.09
CA VAL A 331 6.60 29.14 7.82
C VAL A 331 7.85 29.88 7.40
N THR A 332 8.93 29.65 8.12
CA THR A 332 10.22 30.30 7.93
C THR A 332 11.31 29.27 7.59
N GLY A 333 12.50 29.74 7.21
CA GLY A 333 13.62 28.87 6.81
C GLY A 333 14.14 29.17 5.41
N PRO A 334 15.18 28.45 4.94
CA PRO A 334 15.77 28.67 3.61
C PRO A 334 14.79 28.28 2.49
N ASN A 335 14.94 28.88 1.28
CA ASN A 335 14.08 28.58 0.12
C ASN A 335 14.15 27.11 -0.28
N THR A 336 15.33 26.51 -0.20
CA THR A 336 15.56 25.10 -0.47
C THR A 336 14.97 24.16 0.57
N GLY A 337 14.51 24.66 1.71
CA GLY A 337 14.01 23.87 2.87
C GLY A 337 12.65 23.21 2.67
N GLY A 338 11.91 23.52 1.59
CA GLY A 338 10.61 22.93 1.30
C GLY A 338 9.40 23.74 1.74
N LYS A 339 9.55 25.06 2.02
CA LYS A 339 8.46 25.98 2.41
C LYS A 339 7.31 25.96 1.40
N THR A 340 7.59 26.24 0.13
CA THR A 340 6.63 26.22 -0.99
C THR A 340 5.97 24.84 -1.14
N VAL A 341 6.76 23.77 -0.99
CA VAL A 341 6.24 22.39 -1.07
C VAL A 341 5.26 22.11 0.05
N SER A 342 5.53 22.61 1.27
CA SER A 342 4.61 22.45 2.41
C SER A 342 3.27 23.15 2.15
N LEU A 343 3.28 24.39 1.62
CA LEU A 343 2.08 25.12 1.20
C LEU A 343 1.30 24.35 0.13
N LYS A 344 2.00 23.94 -0.95
CA LYS A 344 1.38 23.14 -2.02
C LYS A 344 0.81 21.83 -1.50
N THR A 345 1.48 21.20 -0.55
CA THR A 345 0.99 19.94 0.04
C THR A 345 -0.36 20.16 0.74
N VAL A 346 -0.48 21.15 1.61
CA VAL A 346 -1.73 21.44 2.32
C VAL A 346 -2.85 21.78 1.34
N GLY A 347 -2.59 22.67 0.40
CA GLY A 347 -3.58 23.06 -0.61
C GLY A 347 -4.03 21.88 -1.47
N LEU A 348 -3.08 21.12 -2.02
CA LEU A 348 -3.38 20.01 -2.92
C LEU A 348 -4.10 18.84 -2.21
N LEU A 349 -3.67 18.47 -0.98
CA LEU A 349 -4.36 17.45 -0.19
C LEU A 349 -5.78 17.88 0.18
N THR A 350 -6.01 19.17 0.46
CA THR A 350 -7.34 19.71 0.71
C THR A 350 -8.22 19.59 -0.53
N LEU A 351 -7.73 19.98 -1.72
CA LEU A 351 -8.47 19.86 -2.98
C LEU A 351 -8.77 18.38 -3.31
N MET A 352 -7.78 17.50 -3.15
CA MET A 352 -7.96 16.04 -3.35
C MET A 352 -9.04 15.48 -2.42
N GLY A 353 -8.96 15.81 -1.12
CA GLY A 353 -9.94 15.36 -0.15
C GLY A 353 -11.35 15.83 -0.49
N GLN A 354 -11.53 17.12 -0.83
CA GLN A 354 -12.82 17.70 -1.23
C GLN A 354 -13.36 17.14 -2.56
N ALA A 355 -12.50 16.57 -3.40
CA ALA A 355 -12.88 15.85 -4.61
C ALA A 355 -13.28 14.37 -4.37
N GLY A 356 -13.22 13.89 -3.13
CA GLY A 356 -13.50 12.49 -2.78
C GLY A 356 -12.34 11.54 -3.09
N LEU A 357 -11.12 12.08 -3.26
CA LEU A 357 -9.90 11.30 -3.35
C LEU A 357 -9.32 11.07 -1.95
N HIS A 358 -8.76 9.91 -1.70
CA HIS A 358 -7.93 9.68 -0.53
C HIS A 358 -6.62 10.45 -0.64
N ILE A 359 -6.02 10.80 0.51
CA ILE A 359 -4.80 11.58 0.57
C ILE A 359 -3.60 10.75 1.01
N PRO A 360 -2.39 10.96 0.46
CA PRO A 360 -1.17 10.28 0.88
C PRO A 360 -0.68 10.78 2.25
N ALA A 361 -1.44 10.46 3.30
CA ALA A 361 -1.20 10.80 4.69
C ALA A 361 -1.53 9.61 5.59
N PHE A 362 -1.19 9.68 6.89
CA PHE A 362 -1.54 8.62 7.83
C PHE A 362 -3.04 8.68 8.20
N GLU A 363 -3.57 7.53 8.53
CA GLU A 363 -4.93 7.35 9.03
C GLU A 363 -5.21 8.25 10.24
N GLY A 364 -6.44 8.76 10.33
CA GLY A 364 -6.84 9.75 11.32
C GLY A 364 -6.33 11.18 11.01
N SER A 365 -5.92 11.45 9.76
CA SER A 365 -5.74 12.80 9.25
C SER A 365 -7.09 13.47 9.07
N LYS A 366 -7.19 14.77 9.46
CA LYS A 366 -8.43 15.54 9.39
C LYS A 366 -8.28 16.67 8.40
N LEU A 367 -9.32 16.87 7.60
CA LEU A 367 -9.45 18.00 6.69
C LEU A 367 -10.73 18.79 6.99
N ALA A 368 -10.67 20.08 6.71
CA ALA A 368 -11.86 20.94 6.71
C ALA A 368 -12.44 21.08 5.31
N VAL A 369 -13.70 21.47 5.24
CA VAL A 369 -14.34 21.86 3.99
C VAL A 369 -14.21 23.37 3.83
N PHE A 370 -13.60 23.79 2.73
CA PHE A 370 -13.48 25.18 2.34
C PHE A 370 -14.34 25.48 1.12
N LYS A 371 -15.02 26.62 1.13
CA LYS A 371 -15.74 27.10 -0.06
C LYS A 371 -14.75 27.52 -1.14
N GLU A 372 -13.71 28.27 -0.73
CA GLU A 372 -12.64 28.71 -1.61
C GLU A 372 -11.26 28.42 -1.01
N VAL A 373 -10.36 28.04 -1.88
CA VAL A 373 -8.93 27.94 -1.61
C VAL A 373 -8.24 28.99 -2.46
N PHE A 374 -7.45 29.84 -1.85
CA PHE A 374 -6.65 30.85 -2.52
C PHE A 374 -5.18 30.53 -2.39
N ALA A 375 -4.43 30.73 -3.46
CA ALA A 375 -2.98 30.52 -3.46
C ALA A 375 -2.28 31.63 -4.23
N ASP A 376 -1.34 32.27 -3.59
CA ASP A 376 -0.35 33.16 -4.19
C ASP A 376 1.01 32.48 -4.06
N ILE A 377 1.30 31.58 -4.99
CA ILE A 377 2.46 30.67 -4.97
C ILE A 377 3.09 30.67 -6.37
N GLY A 378 4.37 30.92 -6.44
CA GLY A 378 5.18 30.81 -7.65
C GLY A 378 5.77 32.13 -8.11
N ASP A 379 6.96 32.06 -8.72
CA ASP A 379 7.58 33.15 -9.43
C ASP A 379 6.90 33.33 -10.80
N GLU A 380 6.17 34.41 -10.99
CA GLU A 380 5.70 34.83 -12.31
C GLU A 380 6.90 35.38 -13.14
N GLN A 381 7.95 34.57 -13.32
CA GLN A 381 9.09 34.87 -14.20
C GLN A 381 8.73 34.65 -15.68
N SER A 382 7.52 34.94 -16.10
CA SER A 382 7.21 34.99 -17.52
C SER A 382 7.70 36.35 -18.07
N ILE A 383 8.68 36.29 -18.97
CA ILE A 383 9.26 37.44 -19.69
C ILE A 383 8.20 38.30 -20.43
N GLU A 384 6.98 37.78 -20.55
CA GLU A 384 5.86 38.40 -21.28
C GLU A 384 5.02 39.39 -20.42
N GLN A 385 5.17 39.42 -19.08
CA GLN A 385 4.45 40.36 -18.21
C GLN A 385 5.38 41.44 -17.67
N SER A 386 5.19 42.67 -18.15
CA SER A 386 5.96 43.85 -17.77
C SER A 386 5.73 44.41 -16.37
N LEU A 387 4.98 43.73 -15.53
CA LEU A 387 4.75 44.13 -14.13
C LEU A 387 5.89 43.57 -13.25
N SER A 388 6.39 44.40 -12.32
CA SER A 388 7.28 43.93 -11.25
C SER A 388 6.64 42.77 -10.51
N THR A 389 7.44 41.76 -10.12
CA THR A 389 6.99 40.58 -9.32
C THR A 389 6.15 41.00 -8.12
N PHE A 390 6.56 42.07 -7.41
CA PHE A 390 5.79 42.63 -6.29
C PHE A 390 4.38 43.08 -6.72
N SER A 391 4.26 43.78 -7.87
CA SER A 391 2.95 44.28 -8.33
C SER A 391 2.01 43.14 -8.70
N ALA A 392 2.51 42.06 -9.29
CA ALA A 392 1.71 40.87 -9.65
C ALA A 392 1.18 40.15 -8.40
N HIS A 393 2.05 39.94 -7.40
CA HIS A 393 1.65 39.36 -6.10
C HIS A 393 0.63 40.27 -5.39
N MET A 394 0.83 41.61 -5.44
CA MET A 394 -0.08 42.55 -4.78
C MET A 394 -1.48 42.58 -5.44
N VAL A 395 -1.56 42.54 -6.76
CA VAL A 395 -2.84 42.41 -7.50
C VAL A 395 -3.56 41.13 -7.11
N ASN A 396 -2.84 40.01 -7.03
CA ASN A 396 -3.43 38.74 -6.61
C ASN A 396 -3.89 38.80 -5.14
N THR A 397 -3.07 39.36 -4.27
CA THR A 397 -3.41 39.60 -2.85
C THR A 397 -4.68 40.44 -2.70
N VAL A 398 -4.81 41.55 -3.43
CA VAL A 398 -6.03 42.38 -3.43
C VAL A 398 -7.26 41.57 -3.85
N ASN A 399 -7.15 40.76 -4.88
CA ASN A 399 -8.24 39.87 -5.31
C ASN A 399 -8.62 38.86 -4.22
N ILE A 400 -7.63 38.28 -3.53
CA ILE A 400 -7.85 37.39 -2.38
C ILE A 400 -8.57 38.10 -1.25
N LEU A 401 -8.09 39.29 -0.87
CA LEU A 401 -8.69 40.07 0.22
C LEU A 401 -10.15 40.47 -0.03
N ASN A 402 -10.51 40.69 -1.28
CA ASN A 402 -11.89 41.03 -1.68
C ASN A 402 -12.84 39.81 -1.67
N GLN A 403 -12.35 38.58 -1.75
CA GLN A 403 -13.15 37.38 -1.90
C GLN A 403 -13.07 36.44 -0.68
N ALA A 404 -12.00 36.52 0.09
CA ALA A 404 -11.79 35.64 1.23
C ALA A 404 -12.81 35.89 2.35
N ASP A 405 -13.31 34.78 2.91
CA ASP A 405 -14.21 34.74 4.05
C ASP A 405 -13.70 33.77 5.13
N GLN A 406 -14.52 33.52 6.13
CA GLN A 406 -14.20 32.58 7.21
C GLN A 406 -14.10 31.12 6.74
N ASP A 407 -14.70 30.76 5.59
CA ASP A 407 -14.70 29.43 4.99
C ASP A 407 -13.61 29.29 3.91
N SER A 408 -12.59 30.15 3.95
CA SER A 408 -11.51 30.22 2.98
C SER A 408 -10.19 29.68 3.58
N LEU A 409 -9.43 28.96 2.74
CA LEU A 409 -8.02 28.59 2.99
C LEU A 409 -7.15 29.49 2.11
N VAL A 410 -6.22 30.24 2.72
CA VAL A 410 -5.34 31.18 2.04
C VAL A 410 -3.89 30.76 2.19
N LEU A 411 -3.19 30.61 1.08
CA LEU A 411 -1.81 30.17 0.98
C LEU A 411 -0.95 31.25 0.31
N PHE A 412 -0.02 31.84 1.06
CA PHE A 412 0.91 32.87 0.57
C PHE A 412 2.33 32.33 0.54
N ASP A 413 3.01 32.43 -0.57
CA ASP A 413 4.45 32.14 -0.66
C ASP A 413 5.23 33.46 -0.75
N GLU A 414 6.25 33.61 0.09
CA GLU A 414 7.13 34.78 0.17
C GLU A 414 6.37 36.10 0.31
N LEU A 415 5.37 36.17 1.20
CA LEU A 415 4.52 37.35 1.38
C LEU A 415 5.33 38.62 1.70
N GLY A 416 5.14 39.68 0.90
CA GLY A 416 5.81 40.96 0.99
C GLY A 416 7.13 41.05 0.26
N ALA A 417 7.61 39.97 -0.41
CA ALA A 417 8.86 39.99 -1.16
C ALA A 417 8.79 40.93 -2.38
N GLY A 418 9.95 41.39 -2.82
CA GLY A 418 10.09 42.21 -4.04
C GLY A 418 9.96 43.74 -3.85
N THR A 419 9.87 44.20 -2.59
CA THR A 419 9.92 45.63 -2.24
C THR A 419 10.91 45.90 -1.10
N ASP A 420 10.94 47.12 -0.55
CA ASP A 420 11.73 47.39 0.66
C ASP A 420 11.33 46.44 1.78
N PRO A 421 12.29 45.82 2.46
CA PRO A 421 12.03 44.82 3.49
C PRO A 421 11.14 45.30 4.63
N VAL A 422 11.27 46.55 5.06
CA VAL A 422 10.49 47.11 6.17
C VAL A 422 9.04 47.36 5.73
N GLU A 423 8.85 47.93 4.53
CA GLU A 423 7.52 48.11 3.94
C GLU A 423 6.84 46.78 3.64
N GLY A 424 7.57 45.83 3.08
CA GLY A 424 7.08 44.48 2.77
C GLY A 424 6.63 43.74 4.02
N ALA A 425 7.41 43.79 5.09
CA ALA A 425 7.06 43.18 6.38
C ALA A 425 5.81 43.85 7.00
N ALA A 426 5.72 45.20 6.98
CA ALA A 426 4.57 45.94 7.52
C ALA A 426 3.28 45.61 6.75
N LEU A 427 3.34 45.55 5.39
CA LEU A 427 2.22 45.14 4.56
C LEU A 427 1.81 43.70 4.84
N GLY A 428 2.78 42.79 4.92
CA GLY A 428 2.56 41.38 5.24
C GLY A 428 1.81 41.21 6.57
N ILE A 429 2.25 41.83 7.64
CA ILE A 429 1.59 41.81 8.95
C ILE A 429 0.15 42.33 8.86
N SER A 430 -0.07 43.43 8.15
CA SER A 430 -1.41 44.02 7.99
C SER A 430 -2.36 43.13 7.23
N ILE A 431 -1.91 42.53 6.12
CA ILE A 431 -2.67 41.55 5.29
C ILE A 431 -3.04 40.33 6.13
N LEU A 432 -2.08 39.74 6.83
CA LEU A 432 -2.30 38.55 7.66
C LEU A 432 -3.24 38.83 8.83
N THR A 433 -3.13 40.02 9.45
CA THR A 433 -4.02 40.47 10.54
C THR A 433 -5.46 40.63 10.04
N PHE A 434 -5.65 41.23 8.87
CA PHE A 434 -6.97 41.39 8.26
C PHE A 434 -7.63 40.00 8.00
N LEU A 435 -6.95 39.09 7.34
CA LEU A 435 -7.47 37.76 7.04
C LEU A 435 -7.72 36.92 8.31
N LYS A 436 -6.84 37.04 9.32
CA LYS A 436 -7.03 36.39 10.62
C LYS A 436 -8.31 36.90 11.29
N ASN A 437 -8.58 38.22 11.24
CA ASN A 437 -9.76 38.83 11.86
C ASN A 437 -11.07 38.41 11.16
N ILE A 438 -11.04 38.14 9.86
CA ILE A 438 -12.17 37.51 9.11
C ILE A 438 -12.39 36.06 9.55
N GLY A 439 -11.36 35.38 10.09
CA GLY A 439 -11.46 33.99 10.52
C GLY A 439 -11.03 32.96 9.48
N SER A 440 -10.39 33.37 8.37
CA SER A 440 -9.81 32.49 7.38
C SER A 440 -8.74 31.59 7.98
N ARG A 441 -8.47 30.46 7.34
CA ARG A 441 -7.30 29.61 7.63
C ARG A 441 -6.16 30.03 6.72
N ILE A 442 -5.01 30.36 7.33
CA ILE A 442 -3.92 31.00 6.59
C ILE A 442 -2.62 30.23 6.82
N MET A 443 -1.90 29.98 5.74
CA MET A 443 -0.52 29.53 5.81
C MET A 443 0.33 30.43 4.92
N ALA A 444 1.35 31.06 5.48
CA ALA A 444 2.21 32.02 4.77
C ALA A 444 3.68 31.64 4.95
N THR A 445 4.49 31.83 3.92
CA THR A 445 5.95 31.74 4.05
C THR A 445 6.55 33.13 3.99
N THR A 446 7.67 33.30 4.66
CA THR A 446 8.40 34.57 4.68
C THR A 446 9.86 34.39 5.05
N HIS A 447 10.66 35.40 4.72
CA HIS A 447 12.04 35.54 5.17
C HIS A 447 12.20 36.64 6.22
N TYR A 448 11.16 37.44 6.45
CA TYR A 448 11.23 38.62 7.35
C TYR A 448 11.21 38.25 8.83
N SER A 449 12.16 38.81 9.60
CA SER A 449 12.24 38.60 11.04
C SER A 449 11.05 39.19 11.79
N GLU A 450 10.49 40.29 11.28
CA GLU A 450 9.32 40.99 11.84
C GLU A 450 8.08 40.09 11.86
N LEU A 451 7.89 39.25 10.83
CA LEU A 451 6.78 38.29 10.78
C LEU A 451 6.99 37.15 11.77
N LYS A 452 8.24 36.77 12.07
CA LYS A 452 8.55 35.77 13.11
C LYS A 452 8.17 36.34 14.49
N LEU A 453 8.52 37.59 14.75
CA LEU A 453 8.14 38.33 15.99
C LEU A 453 6.64 38.47 16.12
N PHE A 454 5.95 38.86 15.03
CA PHE A 454 4.50 38.95 14.98
C PHE A 454 3.84 37.64 15.37
N ALA A 455 4.37 36.49 14.91
CA ALA A 455 3.82 35.21 15.28
C ALA A 455 4.08 34.79 16.73
N LEU A 456 5.14 35.29 17.36
CA LEU A 456 5.42 35.03 18.76
C LEU A 456 4.56 35.92 19.71
N SER A 457 4.20 37.13 19.26
CA SER A 457 3.52 38.09 20.06
C SER A 457 1.99 38.13 19.88
N THR A 458 1.46 37.43 18.87
CA THR A 458 0.05 37.52 18.48
C THR A 458 -0.68 36.21 18.73
N GLU A 459 -1.70 36.23 19.56
CA GLU A 459 -2.56 35.07 19.84
C GLU A 459 -3.23 34.54 18.58
N GLY A 460 -3.29 33.24 18.41
CA GLY A 460 -3.88 32.58 17.24
C GLY A 460 -2.97 32.60 15.98
N VAL A 461 -1.71 33.04 16.14
CA VAL A 461 -0.66 32.95 15.12
C VAL A 461 0.45 32.02 15.62
N GLN A 462 0.99 31.18 14.76
CA GLN A 462 2.06 30.26 15.14
C GLN A 462 3.20 30.30 14.13
N ASN A 463 4.43 30.20 14.62
CA ASN A 463 5.61 29.97 13.77
C ASN A 463 5.77 28.50 13.40
N ALA A 464 6.35 28.26 12.22
CA ALA A 464 6.92 26.98 11.85
C ALA A 464 8.25 27.18 11.12
N SER A 465 9.14 26.20 11.20
CA SER A 465 10.40 26.21 10.45
C SER A 465 10.55 24.96 9.59
N CYS A 466 11.14 25.13 8.41
CA CYS A 466 11.68 24.01 7.66
C CYS A 466 13.09 23.71 8.17
N GLU A 467 13.27 22.50 8.73
CA GLU A 467 14.53 22.06 9.32
C GLU A 467 15.62 21.99 8.25
N PHE A 468 16.79 22.52 8.58
CA PHE A 468 17.97 22.50 7.72
C PHE A 468 19.17 21.94 8.50
N ASP A 469 19.81 20.92 7.94
CA ASP A 469 21.01 20.33 8.53
C ASP A 469 22.25 21.17 8.14
N VAL A 470 22.77 21.90 9.10
CA VAL A 470 23.96 22.74 8.92
C VAL A 470 25.23 21.89 8.76
N GLU A 471 25.26 20.66 9.29
CA GLU A 471 26.44 19.79 9.17
C GLU A 471 26.60 19.27 7.74
N THR A 472 25.52 18.84 7.11
CA THR A 472 25.54 18.30 5.75
C THR A 472 25.25 19.33 4.68
N LEU A 473 24.86 20.55 5.04
CA LEU A 473 24.38 21.63 4.14
C LEU A 473 23.19 21.16 3.27
N ARG A 474 22.31 20.31 3.84
CA ARG A 474 21.15 19.77 3.15
C ARG A 474 19.86 20.05 3.89
N PRO A 475 18.77 20.34 3.18
CA PRO A 475 17.46 20.40 3.81
C PRO A 475 17.02 19.01 4.27
N THR A 476 16.46 18.90 5.44
CA THR A 476 15.83 17.66 5.91
C THR A 476 14.38 17.56 5.44
N TYR A 477 13.80 18.67 4.94
CA TYR A 477 12.40 18.84 4.52
C TYR A 477 11.36 18.59 5.63
N ARG A 478 11.79 18.50 6.89
CA ARG A 478 10.87 18.37 8.02
C ARG A 478 10.30 19.74 8.39
N LEU A 479 9.01 19.79 8.68
CA LEU A 479 8.33 20.98 9.16
C LEU A 479 8.17 20.90 10.68
N LEU A 480 8.72 21.89 11.38
CA LEU A 480 8.69 22.01 12.85
C LEU A 480 7.73 23.15 13.22
N ILE A 481 6.53 22.83 13.71
CA ILE A 481 5.53 23.82 14.13
C ILE A 481 5.83 24.27 15.56
N GLY A 482 5.74 25.58 15.81
CA GLY A 482 5.97 26.24 17.11
C GLY A 482 7.38 26.76 17.32
N VAL A 483 8.25 26.61 16.33
CA VAL A 483 9.62 27.13 16.36
C VAL A 483 9.84 28.00 15.13
N PRO A 484 10.22 29.25 15.24
CA PRO A 484 10.64 30.07 14.11
C PRO A 484 11.99 29.56 13.57
N GLY A 485 12.17 29.62 12.26
CA GLY A 485 13.42 29.20 11.63
C GLY A 485 14.53 30.21 11.87
N LYS A 486 15.74 29.68 12.12
CA LYS A 486 16.97 30.44 12.21
C LYS A 486 17.50 30.80 10.82
N SER A 487 18.14 31.96 10.71
CA SER A 487 18.98 32.29 9.56
C SER A 487 20.29 31.53 9.67
N ASN A 488 20.62 30.70 8.68
CA ASN A 488 21.85 29.92 8.65
C ASN A 488 22.87 30.47 7.64
N ALA A 489 22.69 31.71 7.16
CA ALA A 489 23.53 32.31 6.11
C ALA A 489 25.01 32.28 6.47
N PHE A 490 25.40 32.69 7.65
CA PHE A 490 26.82 32.71 8.09
C PHE A 490 27.40 31.30 8.22
N ALA A 491 26.68 30.38 8.82
CA ALA A 491 27.10 28.99 8.95
C ALA A 491 27.29 28.30 7.58
N ILE A 492 26.37 28.56 6.65
CA ILE A 492 26.45 28.06 5.27
C ILE A 492 27.63 28.70 4.56
N SER A 493 27.82 30.03 4.66
CA SER A 493 28.92 30.75 4.02
C SER A 493 30.29 30.28 4.53
N SER A 494 30.48 30.10 5.82
CA SER A 494 31.71 29.54 6.43
C SER A 494 32.02 28.15 5.85
N LYS A 495 31.05 27.27 5.81
CA LYS A 495 31.23 25.90 5.26
C LYS A 495 31.48 25.87 3.74
N LEU A 496 30.97 26.85 2.99
CA LEU A 496 31.28 27.03 1.57
C LEU A 496 32.64 27.66 1.31
N GLY A 497 33.37 28.07 2.37
CA GLY A 497 34.73 28.53 2.30
C GLY A 497 34.87 30.05 2.31
N LEU A 498 33.82 30.80 2.69
CA LEU A 498 33.98 32.26 2.90
C LEU A 498 34.89 32.47 4.13
N PRO A 499 35.96 33.31 4.00
CA PRO A 499 36.89 33.54 5.11
C PRO A 499 36.20 34.08 6.35
N ASP A 500 36.61 33.57 7.52
CA ASP A 500 35.99 33.90 8.81
C ASP A 500 36.04 35.42 9.12
N TYR A 501 37.10 36.12 8.73
CA TYR A 501 37.19 37.56 8.94
C TYR A 501 36.13 38.37 8.19
N ILE A 502 35.66 37.88 7.00
CA ILE A 502 34.54 38.52 6.28
C ILE A 502 33.23 38.25 7.01
N ILE A 503 33.08 37.06 7.58
CA ILE A 503 31.88 36.67 8.35
C ILE A 503 31.81 37.47 9.65
N GLU A 504 32.92 37.65 10.35
CA GLU A 504 33.00 38.47 11.57
C GLU A 504 32.71 39.94 11.27
N ASP A 505 33.27 40.47 10.18
CA ASP A 505 32.95 41.83 9.74
C ASP A 505 31.46 41.99 9.40
N ALA A 506 30.90 41.05 8.64
CA ALA A 506 29.46 41.05 8.30
C ALA A 506 28.56 40.98 9.54
N LYS A 507 28.93 40.19 10.56
CA LYS A 507 28.22 40.18 11.85
C LYS A 507 28.23 41.50 12.56
N SER A 508 29.34 42.23 12.48
CA SER A 508 29.45 43.57 13.14
C SER A 508 28.48 44.63 12.53
N HIS A 509 27.96 44.40 11.35
CA HIS A 509 26.97 45.24 10.67
C HIS A 509 25.51 44.89 11.01
N ILE A 510 25.28 43.84 11.82
CA ILE A 510 23.93 43.46 12.30
C ILE A 510 23.69 44.11 13.66
N ASP A 511 22.46 44.64 13.90
CA ASP A 511 22.07 45.18 15.19
C ASP A 511 22.12 44.12 16.27
N SER A 512 22.70 44.47 17.44
CA SER A 512 22.90 43.58 18.60
C SER A 512 21.61 42.92 19.11
N ASP A 513 20.48 43.61 18.99
CA ASP A 513 19.17 43.09 19.40
C ASP A 513 18.70 41.92 18.49
N ASN A 514 18.99 42.00 17.22
CA ASN A 514 18.69 40.92 16.26
C ASN A 514 19.59 39.67 16.49
N GLU A 515 20.86 39.86 16.87
CA GLU A 515 21.78 38.74 17.17
C GLU A 515 21.35 37.97 18.42
N GLN A 516 21.04 38.69 19.52
CA GLN A 516 20.53 38.08 20.76
C GLN A 516 19.23 37.32 20.54
N PHE A 517 18.33 37.84 19.70
CA PHE A 517 17.07 37.17 19.34
C PHE A 517 17.31 35.88 18.56
N GLU A 518 18.20 35.86 17.58
CA GLU A 518 18.53 34.65 16.78
C GLU A 518 19.23 33.55 17.65
N ASP A 519 19.99 33.95 18.68
CA ASP A 519 20.60 33.01 19.63
C ASP A 519 19.56 32.35 20.54
N VAL A 520 18.60 33.10 21.06
CA VAL A 520 17.47 32.58 21.85
C VAL A 520 16.65 31.61 20.98
N LEU A 521 16.36 31.99 19.71
CA LEU A 521 15.67 31.10 18.77
C LEU A 521 16.42 29.77 18.54
N SER A 522 17.75 29.85 18.47
CA SER A 522 18.62 28.68 18.29
C SER A 522 18.51 27.68 19.44
N GLU A 523 18.47 28.16 20.66
CA GLU A 523 18.33 27.34 21.85
C GLU A 523 16.94 26.72 21.94
N ILE A 524 15.88 27.47 21.62
CA ILE A 524 14.49 26.97 21.54
C ILE A 524 14.37 25.86 20.51
N GLU A 525 14.92 26.05 19.32
CA GLU A 525 14.91 25.06 18.24
C GLU A 525 15.63 23.77 18.66
N ARG A 526 16.81 23.90 19.30
CA ARG A 526 17.58 22.76 19.79
C ARG A 526 16.83 21.95 20.85
N GLN A 527 16.21 22.64 21.81
CA GLN A 527 15.45 22.00 22.90
C GLN A 527 14.21 21.29 22.32
N ARG A 528 13.53 21.89 21.36
CA ARG A 528 12.35 21.27 20.75
C ARG A 528 12.69 20.05 19.88
N ILE A 529 13.77 20.11 19.09
CA ILE A 529 14.24 18.93 18.33
C ILE A 529 14.54 17.78 19.29
N GLN A 530 15.09 18.09 20.47
CA GLN A 530 15.34 17.08 21.51
C GLN A 530 14.02 16.51 22.05
N ILE A 531 13.05 17.37 22.36
CA ILE A 531 11.73 16.97 22.87
C ILE A 531 11.00 16.08 21.83
N GLU A 532 11.07 16.43 20.55
CA GLU A 532 10.43 15.66 19.48
C GLU A 532 11.05 14.27 19.31
N LYS A 533 12.37 14.18 19.35
CA LYS A 533 13.09 12.88 19.38
C LYS A 533 12.71 12.04 20.59
N ASP A 534 12.57 12.67 21.74
CA ASP A 534 12.15 11.98 22.97
C ASP A 534 10.70 11.49 22.85
N GLN A 535 9.81 12.28 22.26
CA GLN A 535 8.41 11.89 21.99
C GLN A 535 8.29 10.73 21.00
N GLU A 536 9.07 10.74 19.90
CA GLU A 536 9.13 9.62 18.96
C GLU A 536 9.59 8.33 19.67
N THR A 537 10.61 8.46 20.52
CA THR A 537 11.13 7.34 21.32
C THR A 537 10.07 6.80 22.29
N ILE A 538 9.35 7.70 22.96
CA ILE A 538 8.25 7.35 23.86
C ILE A 538 7.10 6.66 23.09
N ALA A 539 6.77 7.13 21.88
CA ALA A 539 5.74 6.52 21.05
C ALA A 539 6.10 5.09 20.63
N VAL A 540 7.36 4.86 20.26
CA VAL A 540 7.90 3.51 19.96
C VAL A 540 7.80 2.60 21.18
N TYR A 541 8.24 3.07 22.35
CA TYR A 541 8.14 2.30 23.60
C TYR A 541 6.68 2.00 23.99
N LYS A 542 5.79 2.96 23.82
CA LYS A 542 4.36 2.76 24.08
C LYS A 542 3.74 1.69 23.18
N SER A 543 4.14 1.65 21.90
CA SER A 543 3.75 0.59 20.97
C SER A 543 4.28 -0.78 21.38
N GLN A 544 5.57 -0.85 21.77
CA GLN A 544 6.20 -2.08 22.26
C GLN A 544 5.54 -2.59 23.54
N ILE A 545 5.24 -1.70 24.48
CA ILE A 545 4.55 -2.06 25.72
C ILE A 545 3.15 -2.61 25.41
N LYS A 546 2.42 -2.01 24.44
CA LYS A 546 1.10 -2.50 24.04
C LYS A 546 1.16 -3.90 23.43
N SER A 547 2.16 -4.18 22.60
CA SER A 547 2.35 -5.52 22.00
C SER A 547 2.74 -6.55 23.06
N LEU A 548 3.70 -6.21 23.95
CA LEU A 548 4.12 -7.07 25.05
C LEU A 548 2.97 -7.40 26.01
N LYS A 549 2.12 -6.41 26.30
CA LYS A 549 0.92 -6.62 27.12
C LYS A 549 -0.04 -7.61 26.49
N ARG A 550 -0.28 -7.48 25.18
CA ARG A 550 -1.13 -8.41 24.43
C ARG A 550 -0.56 -9.83 24.41
N ASP A 551 0.76 -9.96 24.20
CA ASP A 551 1.43 -11.26 24.21
C ASP A 551 1.39 -11.91 25.60
N TYR A 552 1.51 -11.10 26.66
CA TYR A 552 1.38 -11.56 28.03
C TYR A 552 -0.04 -12.05 28.35
N GLU A 553 -1.07 -11.30 27.92
CA GLU A 553 -2.47 -11.68 28.07
C GLU A 553 -2.76 -13.02 27.37
N LEU A 554 -2.32 -13.18 26.12
CA LEU A 554 -2.47 -14.43 25.36
C LEU A 554 -1.71 -15.62 26.00
N LYS A 555 -0.52 -15.40 26.56
CA LYS A 555 0.21 -16.44 27.26
C LYS A 555 -0.47 -16.84 28.57
N THR A 556 -1.04 -15.86 29.29
CA THR A 556 -1.75 -16.10 30.55
C THR A 556 -3.06 -16.90 30.29
N GLU A 557 -3.77 -16.57 29.21
CA GLU A 557 -4.96 -17.31 28.79
C GLU A 557 -4.63 -18.78 28.45
N LYS A 558 -3.60 -19.01 27.65
CA LYS A 558 -3.12 -20.37 27.31
C LYS A 558 -2.70 -21.17 28.55
N LEU A 559 -2.03 -20.52 29.52
CA LEU A 559 -1.64 -21.17 30.78
C LEU A 559 -2.86 -21.53 31.61
N ASN A 560 -3.86 -20.66 31.67
CA ASN A 560 -5.12 -20.94 32.36
C ASN A 560 -5.88 -22.11 31.71
N GLU A 561 -5.99 -22.15 30.40
CA GLU A 561 -6.57 -23.26 29.65
C GLU A 561 -5.82 -24.60 29.92
N GLN A 562 -4.49 -24.57 29.92
CA GLN A 562 -3.71 -25.76 30.25
C GLN A 562 -3.92 -26.20 31.69
N ARG A 563 -3.95 -25.26 32.63
CA ARG A 563 -4.27 -25.55 34.06
C ARG A 563 -5.62 -26.21 34.23
N ASP A 564 -6.65 -25.65 33.58
CA ASP A 564 -8.01 -26.15 33.66
C ASP A 564 -8.14 -27.53 33.00
N LYS A 565 -7.44 -27.81 31.91
CA LYS A 565 -7.36 -29.14 31.31
C LYS A 565 -6.68 -30.16 32.22
N ILE A 566 -5.62 -29.77 32.93
CA ILE A 566 -4.92 -30.65 33.88
C ILE A 566 -5.83 -30.91 35.08
N LEU A 567 -6.53 -29.91 35.62
CA LEU A 567 -7.45 -30.04 36.71
C LEU A 567 -8.65 -30.95 36.37
N ASN A 568 -9.24 -30.75 35.19
CA ASN A 568 -10.33 -31.59 34.71
C ASN A 568 -9.90 -33.05 34.56
N LYS A 569 -8.71 -33.29 33.98
CA LYS A 569 -8.17 -34.64 33.84
C LYS A 569 -7.89 -35.29 35.19
N ALA A 570 -7.33 -34.55 36.15
CA ALA A 570 -7.11 -35.03 37.49
C ALA A 570 -8.44 -35.32 38.22
N HIS A 571 -9.49 -34.53 37.98
CA HIS A 571 -10.81 -34.77 38.52
C HIS A 571 -11.46 -36.02 37.92
N GLU A 572 -11.37 -36.23 36.62
CA GLU A 572 -11.82 -37.44 35.93
C GLU A 572 -11.10 -38.70 36.48
N GLU A 573 -9.77 -38.66 36.60
CA GLU A 573 -8.96 -39.74 37.16
C GLU A 573 -9.36 -40.05 38.65
N ALA A 574 -9.66 -39.02 39.45
CA ALA A 574 -10.13 -39.18 40.82
C ALA A 574 -11.52 -39.83 40.92
N VAL A 575 -12.43 -39.43 40.02
CA VAL A 575 -13.77 -40.02 39.91
C VAL A 575 -13.69 -41.51 39.51
N ASP A 576 -12.80 -41.85 38.54
CA ASP A 576 -12.61 -43.24 38.11
C ASP A 576 -12.00 -44.10 39.24
N ILE A 577 -11.06 -43.58 39.99
CA ILE A 577 -10.47 -44.25 41.14
C ILE A 577 -11.53 -44.52 42.23
N LEU A 578 -12.39 -43.54 42.55
CA LEU A 578 -13.48 -43.67 43.51
C LEU A 578 -14.53 -44.69 43.07
N LYS A 579 -14.83 -44.74 41.76
CA LYS A 579 -15.75 -45.69 41.18
C LYS A 579 -15.20 -47.11 41.26
N GLU A 580 -13.91 -47.31 40.92
CA GLU A 580 -13.24 -48.63 41.05
C GLU A 580 -13.14 -49.08 42.54
N ALA A 581 -12.89 -48.13 43.45
CA ALA A 581 -12.89 -48.39 44.88
C ALA A 581 -14.28 -48.81 45.39
N LYS A 582 -15.35 -48.17 44.95
CA LYS A 582 -16.73 -48.50 45.27
C LYS A 582 -17.11 -49.90 44.75
N GLU A 583 -16.82 -50.19 43.48
CA GLU A 583 -17.07 -51.52 42.88
C GLU A 583 -16.31 -52.62 43.65
N THR A 584 -15.08 -52.40 44.06
CA THR A 584 -14.27 -53.32 44.83
C THR A 584 -14.83 -53.54 46.24
N ALA A 585 -15.34 -52.48 46.88
CA ALA A 585 -16.01 -52.57 48.19
C ALA A 585 -17.33 -53.31 48.06
N ASP A 586 -18.15 -53.08 47.05
CA ASP A 586 -19.41 -53.75 46.79
C ASP A 586 -19.21 -55.27 46.52
N GLU A 587 -18.17 -55.64 45.76
CA GLU A 587 -17.74 -57.04 45.54
C GLU A 587 -17.30 -57.72 46.88
N ALA A 588 -16.51 -57.02 47.66
CA ALA A 588 -16.05 -57.51 48.94
C ALA A 588 -17.27 -57.75 49.92
N ILE A 589 -18.20 -56.80 49.94
CA ILE A 589 -19.45 -56.88 50.74
C ILE A 589 -20.32 -58.07 50.26
N LYS A 590 -20.49 -58.26 48.93
CA LYS A 590 -21.18 -59.39 48.36
C LYS A 590 -20.53 -60.74 48.77
N THR A 591 -19.21 -60.79 48.72
CA THR A 591 -18.46 -61.98 49.10
C THR A 591 -18.61 -62.31 50.59
N ILE A 592 -18.54 -61.31 51.47
CA ILE A 592 -18.77 -61.43 52.92
C ILE A 592 -20.16 -61.91 53.16
N ASN A 593 -21.19 -61.32 52.51
CA ASN A 593 -22.57 -61.73 52.72
C ASN A 593 -22.88 -63.13 52.20
N LYS A 594 -22.18 -63.59 51.16
CA LYS A 594 -22.37 -64.97 50.58
C LYS A 594 -21.66 -66.02 51.34
N TYR A 595 -20.50 -65.76 51.90
CA TYR A 595 -19.70 -66.78 52.59
C TYR A 595 -19.63 -66.62 54.14
N GLY A 596 -20.10 -65.49 54.70
CA GLY A 596 -20.07 -65.20 56.12
C GLY A 596 -20.95 -66.18 56.99
N LYS A 597 -22.02 -66.79 56.40
CA LYS A 597 -22.86 -67.78 57.03
C LYS A 597 -22.32 -69.24 56.88
N SER A 598 -21.30 -69.51 56.08
CA SER A 598 -20.82 -70.89 55.83
C SER A 598 -19.43 -71.21 56.38
N GLY A 599 -18.83 -70.38 57.25
CA GLY A 599 -17.58 -70.62 57.97
C GLY A 599 -16.31 -70.78 57.16
N ASN A 600 -16.32 -70.37 55.85
CA ASN A 600 -15.20 -70.54 54.91
C ASN A 600 -14.25 -69.34 54.96
N THR A 601 -13.36 -69.34 55.96
CA THR A 601 -12.34 -68.28 56.24
C THR A 601 -11.35 -68.03 55.09
N ARG A 602 -11.12 -69.03 54.27
CA ARG A 602 -10.11 -68.94 53.13
C ARG A 602 -10.52 -68.03 52.01
N GLU A 603 -11.81 -67.92 51.70
CA GLU A 603 -12.27 -66.99 50.63
C GLU A 603 -12.47 -65.56 51.12
N MET A 604 -12.75 -65.32 52.37
CA MET A 604 -12.73 -64.04 53.02
C MET A 604 -11.29 -63.42 53.06
N GLU A 605 -10.31 -64.25 53.39
CA GLU A 605 -8.85 -63.83 53.34
C GLU A 605 -8.40 -63.50 51.91
N LYS A 606 -8.87 -64.22 50.86
CA LYS A 606 -8.58 -63.98 49.52
C LYS A 606 -9.19 -62.63 49.06
N SER A 607 -10.43 -62.33 49.47
CA SER A 607 -11.05 -61.04 49.14
C SER A 607 -10.35 -59.85 49.83
N ARG A 608 -9.94 -60.02 51.06
CA ARG A 608 -9.16 -59.06 51.87
C ARG A 608 -7.77 -58.82 51.23
N SER A 609 -7.12 -59.88 50.76
CA SER A 609 -5.85 -59.80 50.04
C SER A 609 -5.98 -59.07 48.70
N ASN A 610 -7.05 -59.29 47.96
CA ASN A 610 -7.33 -58.64 46.69
C ASN A 610 -7.58 -57.12 46.84
N VAL A 611 -8.33 -56.72 47.86
CA VAL A 611 -8.55 -55.29 48.20
C VAL A 611 -7.24 -54.65 48.63
N GLY A 612 -6.41 -55.36 49.43
CA GLY A 612 -5.09 -54.90 49.85
C GLY A 612 -4.09 -54.76 48.65
N ALA A 613 -4.17 -55.66 47.63
CA ALA A 613 -3.33 -55.61 46.44
C ALA A 613 -3.72 -54.45 45.50
N LYS A 614 -5.04 -54.19 45.32
CA LYS A 614 -5.51 -53.05 44.57
C LYS A 614 -5.21 -51.70 45.22
N LEU A 615 -5.32 -51.58 46.55
CA LEU A 615 -4.91 -50.44 47.34
C LEU A 615 -3.40 -50.14 47.18
N LYS A 616 -2.56 -51.16 47.18
CA LYS A 616 -1.10 -51.03 46.95
C LYS A 616 -0.79 -50.59 45.50
N LYS A 617 -1.55 -51.02 44.50
CA LYS A 617 -1.36 -50.66 43.11
C LYS A 617 -1.61 -49.18 42.86
N ASN A 618 -2.60 -48.60 43.55
CA ASN A 618 -2.94 -47.18 43.46
C ASN A 618 -2.03 -46.29 44.33
N GLN A 619 -1.31 -46.82 45.31
CA GLN A 619 -0.31 -46.08 46.09
C GLN A 619 1.03 -45.91 45.38
N VAL A 620 1.34 -46.62 44.29
CA VAL A 620 2.62 -46.56 43.60
C VAL A 620 2.71 -45.38 42.61
N GLY A 621 1.58 -44.65 42.39
CA GLY A 621 1.49 -43.54 41.39
C GLY A 621 1.89 -42.14 41.89
N SER A 622 2.08 -41.90 43.20
CA SER A 622 2.28 -40.55 43.73
C SER A 622 3.55 -40.39 44.56
N SER A 623 4.71 -40.69 43.97
CA SER A 623 5.97 -40.18 44.49
C SER A 623 6.62 -39.26 43.47
N ILE A 624 6.30 -37.98 43.52
CA ILE A 624 7.19 -36.93 43.03
C ILE A 624 8.44 -37.06 43.90
N LYS A 625 9.47 -37.69 43.35
CA LYS A 625 10.78 -37.70 43.99
C LYS A 625 11.31 -36.28 43.99
N ALA A 626 11.18 -35.58 45.12
CA ALA A 626 11.95 -34.38 45.37
C ALA A 626 13.45 -34.69 45.17
N ALA A 627 14.07 -33.99 44.26
CA ALA A 627 15.49 -34.11 44.03
C ALA A 627 16.20 -33.82 45.39
N LYS A 628 16.96 -34.77 45.89
CA LYS A 628 17.77 -34.51 47.10
C LYS A 628 18.97 -33.66 46.70
N PRO A 629 19.37 -32.64 47.50
CA PRO A 629 20.55 -31.85 47.22
C PRO A 629 21.79 -32.75 47.15
N LYS A 630 22.65 -32.53 46.18
CA LYS A 630 23.86 -33.29 45.95
C LYS A 630 24.92 -33.11 47.08
N LYS A 631 24.77 -32.03 47.89
CA LYS A 631 25.63 -31.71 49.06
C LYS A 631 24.71 -31.29 50.23
N ALA A 632 25.10 -31.70 51.48
CA ALA A 632 24.47 -31.20 52.70
C ALA A 632 25.16 -29.86 53.08
N TYR A 633 24.40 -28.76 52.98
CA TYR A 633 24.88 -27.44 53.36
C TYR A 633 24.61 -27.15 54.86
N LYS A 634 25.53 -26.42 55.49
CA LYS A 634 25.33 -25.91 56.85
C LYS A 634 24.65 -24.55 56.82
N PRO A 635 23.91 -24.12 57.87
CA PRO A 635 23.26 -22.80 57.91
C PRO A 635 24.25 -21.63 57.68
N SER A 636 25.51 -21.80 58.03
CA SER A 636 26.59 -20.82 57.82
C SER A 636 26.98 -20.60 56.32
N ASP A 637 26.60 -21.52 55.46
CA ASP A 637 26.96 -21.46 54.04
C ASP A 637 26.06 -20.51 53.25
N PHE A 638 24.90 -20.13 53.84
CA PHE A 638 23.91 -19.22 53.21
C PHE A 638 24.11 -17.79 53.70
N LYS A 639 24.75 -16.94 52.90
CA LYS A 639 24.89 -15.50 53.12
C LYS A 639 23.83 -14.72 52.38
N LEU A 640 23.49 -13.50 52.82
CA LEU A 640 22.60 -12.60 52.08
C LEU A 640 23.19 -12.35 50.67
N GLY A 641 22.36 -12.55 49.65
CA GLY A 641 22.75 -12.40 48.25
C GLY A 641 23.32 -13.66 47.58
N THR A 642 23.47 -14.79 48.31
CA THR A 642 23.92 -16.05 47.71
C THR A 642 22.87 -16.57 46.68
N GLY A 643 23.33 -16.91 45.47
CA GLY A 643 22.50 -17.56 44.44
C GLY A 643 22.16 -18.99 44.87
N VAL A 644 20.87 -19.32 44.86
CA VAL A 644 20.38 -20.64 45.26
C VAL A 644 19.30 -21.13 44.28
N LYS A 645 19.27 -22.44 44.06
CA LYS A 645 18.23 -23.13 43.34
C LYS A 645 17.28 -23.80 44.34
N VAL A 646 15.99 -23.47 44.25
CA VAL A 646 14.93 -24.15 45.02
C VAL A 646 14.55 -25.44 44.33
N LEU A 647 14.88 -26.60 44.93
CA LEU A 647 14.75 -27.92 44.30
C LEU A 647 13.27 -28.34 44.13
N SER A 648 12.42 -28.00 45.09
CA SER A 648 10.96 -28.30 45.02
C SER A 648 10.25 -27.52 43.92
N MET A 649 10.72 -26.32 43.57
CA MET A 649 10.13 -25.44 42.55
C MET A 649 10.93 -25.41 41.27
N ASN A 650 12.14 -25.96 41.23
CA ASN A 650 13.12 -25.89 40.13
C ASN A 650 13.36 -24.45 39.62
N LEU A 651 13.39 -23.49 40.55
CA LEU A 651 13.59 -22.06 40.27
C LEU A 651 14.85 -21.55 40.92
N ASN A 652 15.57 -20.65 40.24
CA ASN A 652 16.73 -19.97 40.78
C ASN A 652 16.30 -18.70 41.53
N GLY A 653 16.96 -18.39 42.64
CA GLY A 653 16.70 -17.19 43.42
C GLY A 653 17.92 -16.76 44.23
N THR A 654 17.80 -15.67 44.95
CA THR A 654 18.86 -15.15 45.86
C THR A 654 18.37 -15.15 47.31
N VAL A 655 19.26 -15.48 48.24
CA VAL A 655 18.97 -15.47 49.67
C VAL A 655 18.70 -14.05 50.16
N ALA A 656 17.47 -13.80 50.64
CA ALA A 656 17.00 -12.49 51.11
C ALA A 656 17.03 -12.37 52.66
N SER A 657 17.07 -13.49 53.40
CA SER A 657 17.26 -13.50 54.87
C SER A 657 18.14 -14.66 55.33
N LEU A 658 18.88 -14.49 56.42
CA LEU A 658 19.68 -15.56 57.00
C LEU A 658 18.78 -16.70 57.56
N PRO A 659 19.26 -17.95 57.55
CA PRO A 659 18.51 -19.09 58.11
C PRO A 659 18.22 -18.92 59.61
N ASN A 660 16.98 -19.23 60.04
CA ASN A 660 16.61 -19.24 61.43
C ASN A 660 17.04 -20.57 62.10
N ALA A 661 16.80 -20.73 63.44
CA ALA A 661 17.16 -21.92 64.20
C ALA A 661 16.51 -23.23 63.66
N ALA A 662 15.42 -23.13 62.89
CA ALA A 662 14.75 -24.27 62.24
C ALA A 662 15.27 -24.51 60.79
N GLY A 663 16.27 -23.77 60.32
CA GLY A 663 16.85 -23.91 58.99
C GLY A 663 15.97 -23.27 57.86
N ASN A 664 15.03 -22.42 58.21
CA ASN A 664 14.20 -21.73 57.18
C ASN A 664 14.76 -20.34 56.87
N LEU A 665 14.84 -19.99 55.59
CA LEU A 665 15.29 -18.70 55.10
C LEU A 665 14.33 -18.19 53.97
N THR A 666 14.38 -16.91 53.67
CA THR A 666 13.63 -16.32 52.56
C THR A 666 14.48 -16.25 51.31
N VAL A 667 13.98 -16.80 50.23
CA VAL A 667 14.57 -16.74 48.91
C VAL A 667 13.76 -15.82 48.04
N LYS A 668 14.43 -14.86 47.38
CA LYS A 668 13.82 -13.95 46.39
C LYS A 668 14.01 -14.55 45.02
N MET A 669 12.91 -14.91 44.37
CA MET A 669 12.83 -15.48 43.02
C MET A 669 12.09 -14.48 42.10
N GLY A 670 12.87 -13.55 41.49
CA GLY A 670 12.28 -12.46 40.71
C GLY A 670 11.43 -11.50 41.59
N ILE A 671 10.12 -11.47 41.38
CA ILE A 671 9.16 -10.62 42.12
C ILE A 671 8.63 -11.32 43.39
N LEU A 672 8.82 -12.65 43.52
CA LEU A 672 8.28 -13.47 44.62
C LEU A 672 9.34 -13.69 45.71
N ASN A 673 8.87 -13.51 46.97
CA ASN A 673 9.66 -13.89 48.16
C ASN A 673 9.01 -15.14 48.77
N SER A 674 9.75 -16.26 48.90
CA SER A 674 9.24 -17.49 49.47
C SER A 674 10.11 -17.94 50.65
N LYS A 675 9.48 -18.47 51.71
CA LYS A 675 10.20 -19.09 52.83
C LYS A 675 10.49 -20.55 52.47
N VAL A 676 11.76 -20.90 52.42
CA VAL A 676 12.26 -22.24 51.99
C VAL A 676 13.21 -22.76 53.03
N ASN A 677 13.22 -24.09 53.26
CA ASN A 677 14.16 -24.75 54.18
C ASN A 677 15.50 -24.99 53.46
N ILE A 678 16.63 -24.89 54.19
CA ILE A 678 17.99 -25.13 53.66
C ILE A 678 18.14 -26.49 52.97
N ARG A 679 17.34 -27.50 53.38
CA ARG A 679 17.35 -28.85 52.79
C ARG A 679 16.78 -28.92 51.36
N ASP A 680 16.07 -27.90 50.97
CA ASP A 680 15.44 -27.76 49.65
C ASP A 680 16.21 -26.79 48.73
N LEU A 681 17.40 -26.41 49.14
CA LEU A 681 18.24 -25.44 48.43
C LEU A 681 19.56 -26.06 47.98
N GLU A 682 19.97 -25.72 46.77
CA GLU A 682 21.29 -25.98 46.18
C GLU A 682 21.96 -24.64 45.86
N ILE A 683 23.19 -24.42 46.39
CA ILE A 683 23.96 -23.20 46.13
C ILE A 683 24.51 -23.30 44.70
N ILE A 684 24.25 -22.25 43.89
CA ILE A 684 24.73 -22.13 42.50
C ILE A 684 25.80 -21.03 42.47
N ASP A 685 27.00 -21.35 41.94
CA ASP A 685 28.07 -20.39 41.68
C ASP A 685 27.71 -19.58 40.42
N GLU A 686 26.83 -18.57 40.57
CA GLU A 686 26.64 -17.54 39.56
C GLU A 686 27.39 -16.27 40.00
N PRO A 687 28.05 -15.53 39.05
CA PRO A 687 28.72 -14.30 39.37
C PRO A 687 27.77 -13.25 39.92
N ASP A 688 28.18 -12.60 41.03
CA ASP A 688 27.45 -11.53 41.74
C ASP A 688 26.66 -10.56 40.85
N ILE A 689 25.35 -10.64 40.86
CA ILE A 689 24.47 -9.56 40.39
C ILE A 689 24.31 -8.58 41.55
N LYS A 690 25.21 -7.60 41.62
CA LYS A 690 25.05 -6.45 42.53
C LYS A 690 23.85 -5.63 42.04
N ALA A 691 22.81 -5.51 42.86
CA ALA A 691 21.75 -4.54 42.69
C ALA A 691 22.33 -3.11 42.61
N PRO A 692 21.98 -2.27 41.65
CA PRO A 692 22.52 -0.91 41.57
C PRO A 692 21.90 -0.04 42.65
N GLY A 693 22.76 0.30 43.65
CA GLY A 693 22.50 1.44 44.52
C GLY A 693 22.52 2.73 43.71
N LEU A 694 21.55 3.59 43.94
CA LEU A 694 21.43 4.94 43.39
C LEU A 694 22.73 5.75 43.71
N THR A 695 23.61 5.92 42.76
CA THR A 695 24.63 6.98 42.73
C THR A 695 24.59 7.68 41.35
N ARG A 696 24.39 8.99 41.39
CA ARG A 696 24.48 9.94 40.30
C ARG A 696 25.87 9.84 39.63
N GLY A 697 25.88 9.50 38.32
CA GLY A 697 27.10 9.51 37.51
C GLY A 697 26.78 9.26 36.05
N SER A 698 26.99 10.24 35.20
CA SER A 698 26.51 10.40 33.84
C SER A 698 27.22 9.57 32.74
N THR A 699 27.56 8.31 32.98
CA THR A 699 28.25 7.48 31.96
C THR A 699 27.57 6.18 31.60
N GLY A 700 26.43 5.84 32.25
CA GLY A 700 25.70 4.59 32.00
C GLY A 700 24.72 4.61 30.83
N LYS A 701 24.27 5.78 30.35
CA LYS A 701 23.24 5.90 29.27
C LYS A 701 23.79 5.60 27.87
N ILE A 702 25.08 5.71 27.64
CA ILE A 702 25.66 5.49 26.30
C ILE A 702 25.86 3.99 26.01
N LYS A 703 26.09 3.15 27.04
CA LYS A 703 26.31 1.70 26.85
C LYS A 703 25.03 0.91 26.55
N MET A 704 23.89 1.31 27.08
CA MET A 704 22.63 0.55 26.93
C MET A 704 21.92 0.76 25.57
N ASN A 705 22.13 1.91 24.92
CA ASN A 705 21.54 2.20 23.61
C ASN A 705 22.30 1.58 22.43
N LYS A 706 23.59 1.22 22.60
CA LYS A 706 24.38 0.58 21.54
C LYS A 706 24.16 -0.94 21.45
N SER A 707 23.84 -1.62 22.54
CA SER A 707 23.68 -3.09 22.55
C SER A 707 22.37 -3.57 21.94
N MET A 708 21.35 -2.72 21.78
CA MET A 708 20.04 -3.13 21.23
C MET A 708 19.90 -3.07 19.70
N ASN A 709 20.88 -2.51 18.97
CA ASN A 709 20.73 -2.24 17.53
C ASN A 709 21.90 -2.75 16.67
N ILE A 710 22.81 -3.57 17.21
CA ILE A 710 23.93 -4.08 16.40
C ILE A 710 23.48 -5.32 15.65
N LYS A 711 23.53 -5.23 14.32
CA LYS A 711 23.25 -6.38 13.45
C LYS A 711 24.34 -7.44 13.62
N THR A 712 23.97 -8.71 13.55
CA THR A 712 24.91 -9.84 13.63
C THR A 712 25.76 -10.02 12.38
N GLU A 713 25.59 -9.17 11.37
CA GLU A 713 26.31 -9.22 10.10
C GLU A 713 26.72 -7.81 9.63
N ILE A 714 27.88 -7.72 8.97
CA ILE A 714 28.34 -6.53 8.25
C ILE A 714 28.63 -6.86 6.79
N ASN A 715 28.15 -6.01 5.87
CA ASN A 715 28.39 -6.17 4.45
C ASN A 715 29.45 -5.17 3.95
N LEU A 716 30.55 -5.70 3.43
CA LEU A 716 31.71 -4.96 2.92
C LEU A 716 31.84 -5.04 1.38
N ILE A 717 30.89 -5.66 0.68
CA ILE A 717 30.93 -5.81 -0.79
C ILE A 717 30.90 -4.44 -1.45
N GLY A 718 31.78 -4.25 -2.43
CA GLY A 718 31.86 -3.02 -3.23
C GLY A 718 32.67 -1.88 -2.60
N LYS A 719 33.30 -2.11 -1.45
CA LYS A 719 34.18 -1.14 -0.77
C LYS A 719 35.64 -1.33 -1.11
N THR A 720 36.44 -0.26 -1.02
CA THR A 720 37.88 -0.36 -1.08
C THR A 720 38.43 -1.06 0.18
N VAL A 721 39.64 -1.59 0.13
CA VAL A 721 40.23 -2.32 1.26
C VAL A 721 40.32 -1.43 2.49
N ASP A 722 40.74 -0.17 2.37
CA ASP A 722 40.91 0.75 3.48
C ASP A 722 39.56 1.14 4.13
N GLU A 723 38.56 1.42 3.31
CA GLU A 723 37.19 1.69 3.80
C GLU A 723 36.58 0.48 4.52
N ALA A 724 36.78 -0.72 3.94
CA ALA A 724 36.28 -1.96 4.51
C ALA A 724 36.93 -2.26 5.89
N ILE A 725 38.24 -2.09 6.03
CA ILE A 725 38.93 -2.31 7.29
C ILE A 725 38.52 -1.28 8.36
N SER A 726 38.39 0.01 7.99
CA SER A 726 37.96 1.05 8.94
C SER A 726 36.53 0.79 9.46
N GLN A 727 35.64 0.32 8.62
CA GLN A 727 34.27 -0.02 9.04
C GLN A 727 34.19 -1.32 9.82
N LEU A 728 35.02 -2.30 9.46
CA LEU A 728 35.14 -3.57 10.18
C LEU A 728 35.61 -3.36 11.59
N ASP A 729 36.66 -2.54 11.78
CA ASP A 729 37.25 -2.25 13.10
C ASP A 729 36.21 -1.66 14.05
N LYS A 730 35.49 -0.62 13.59
CA LYS A 730 34.41 -0.02 14.37
C LYS A 730 33.28 -1.00 14.68
N TYR A 731 32.93 -1.84 13.72
CA TYR A 731 31.82 -2.81 13.87
C TYR A 731 32.22 -3.92 14.87
N LEU A 732 33.45 -4.44 14.80
CA LEU A 732 33.95 -5.47 15.71
C LEU A 732 34.04 -4.96 17.16
N ASP A 733 34.50 -3.71 17.37
CA ASP A 733 34.49 -3.06 18.65
C ASP A 733 33.08 -2.93 19.24
N ASP A 734 32.12 -2.44 18.42
CA ASP A 734 30.74 -2.29 18.83
C ASP A 734 30.09 -3.67 19.11
N ALA A 735 30.37 -4.70 18.31
CA ALA A 735 29.87 -6.07 18.48
C ALA A 735 30.44 -6.75 19.73
N TYR A 736 31.77 -6.57 20.04
CA TYR A 736 32.38 -7.07 21.22
C TYR A 736 31.85 -6.39 22.49
N ILE A 737 31.66 -5.07 22.48
CA ILE A 737 31.04 -4.31 23.59
C ILE A 737 29.58 -4.74 23.82
N ALA A 738 28.88 -5.16 22.76
CA ALA A 738 27.50 -5.68 22.81
C ALA A 738 27.44 -7.14 23.29
N HIS A 739 28.59 -7.80 23.57
CA HIS A 739 28.70 -9.22 23.97
C HIS A 739 28.06 -10.19 22.98
N LEU A 740 28.14 -9.89 21.65
CA LEU A 740 27.70 -10.84 20.63
C LEU A 740 28.69 -12.05 20.63
N PRO A 741 28.21 -13.31 20.68
CA PRO A 741 29.07 -14.47 20.69
C PRO A 741 29.80 -14.68 19.36
N GLN A 742 29.12 -14.33 18.23
CA GLN A 742 29.71 -14.43 16.90
C GLN A 742 29.08 -13.41 15.96
N VAL A 743 29.80 -13.06 14.89
CA VAL A 743 29.31 -12.16 13.82
C VAL A 743 29.76 -12.62 12.44
N TYR A 744 29.02 -12.21 11.41
CA TYR A 744 29.27 -12.54 10.01
C TYR A 744 29.81 -11.33 9.24
N VAL A 745 30.98 -11.49 8.60
CA VAL A 745 31.62 -10.46 7.80
C VAL A 745 31.51 -10.84 6.32
N ILE A 746 30.65 -10.18 5.57
CA ILE A 746 30.37 -10.47 4.16
C ILE A 746 31.26 -9.59 3.27
N HIS A 747 32.22 -10.19 2.58
CA HIS A 747 33.19 -9.51 1.73
C HIS A 747 33.11 -9.91 0.24
N GLY A 748 32.22 -10.86 -0.10
CA GLY A 748 32.05 -11.36 -1.46
C GLY A 748 33.13 -12.32 -1.93
N LYS A 749 32.88 -12.97 -3.10
CA LYS A 749 33.78 -14.00 -3.67
C LYS A 749 34.85 -13.43 -4.60
N GLY A 750 34.80 -12.15 -5.04
CA GLY A 750 35.64 -11.52 -6.07
C GLY A 750 37.11 -11.99 -6.13
N THR A 751 38.05 -11.09 -6.34
CA THR A 751 39.51 -11.41 -6.46
C THR A 751 40.13 -11.93 -5.14
N GLY A 752 39.39 -11.92 -4.04
CA GLY A 752 39.86 -12.32 -2.72
C GLY A 752 40.62 -11.23 -1.96
N ALA A 753 40.81 -10.04 -2.54
CA ALA A 753 41.55 -8.95 -1.88
C ALA A 753 40.90 -8.54 -0.54
N LEU A 754 39.57 -8.32 -0.53
CA LEU A 754 38.84 -7.99 0.70
C LEU A 754 38.90 -9.13 1.73
N ARG A 755 38.73 -10.40 1.30
CA ARG A 755 38.83 -11.55 2.20
C ARG A 755 40.19 -11.61 2.88
N ASN A 756 41.27 -11.47 2.12
CA ASN A 756 42.61 -11.52 2.67
C ASN A 756 42.91 -10.33 3.64
N ALA A 757 42.44 -9.14 3.30
CA ALA A 757 42.53 -7.97 4.16
C ALA A 757 41.75 -8.14 5.47
N VAL A 758 40.52 -8.61 5.43
CA VAL A 758 39.67 -8.93 6.59
C VAL A 758 40.34 -9.98 7.48
N GLN A 759 40.83 -11.10 6.93
CA GLN A 759 41.49 -12.15 7.71
C GLN A 759 42.79 -11.68 8.31
N ASN A 760 43.58 -10.87 7.61
CA ASN A 760 44.82 -10.29 8.15
C ASN A 760 44.54 -9.27 9.26
N HIS A 761 43.43 -8.53 9.19
CA HIS A 761 43.01 -7.61 10.24
C HIS A 761 42.54 -8.37 11.48
N LEU A 762 41.69 -9.40 11.32
CA LEU A 762 41.19 -10.24 12.42
C LEU A 762 42.30 -10.93 13.22
N LYS A 763 43.44 -11.33 12.59
CA LYS A 763 44.60 -11.86 13.27
C LYS A 763 45.24 -10.89 14.27
N LYS A 764 45.05 -9.57 14.08
CA LYS A 764 45.62 -8.53 14.92
C LYS A 764 44.70 -8.12 16.06
N CYS A 765 43.41 -8.47 15.99
CA CYS A 765 42.39 -8.09 16.98
C CYS A 765 42.49 -8.96 18.23
N SER A 766 42.79 -8.38 19.38
CA SER A 766 43.05 -9.10 20.66
C SER A 766 41.78 -9.75 21.24
N TYR A 767 40.63 -9.29 20.92
CA TYR A 767 39.33 -9.76 21.41
C TYR A 767 38.64 -10.79 20.48
N VAL A 768 39.23 -11.10 19.34
CA VAL A 768 38.77 -12.19 18.46
C VAL A 768 39.34 -13.51 18.96
N LYS A 769 38.48 -14.50 19.20
CA LYS A 769 38.84 -15.85 19.63
C LYS A 769 39.24 -16.73 18.47
N SER A 770 38.38 -16.77 17.44
CA SER A 770 38.60 -17.55 16.23
C SER A 770 37.84 -16.91 15.05
N TYR A 771 38.30 -17.23 13.83
CA TYR A 771 37.57 -16.92 12.62
C TYR A 771 37.69 -18.06 11.61
N ARG A 772 36.61 -18.28 10.84
CA ARG A 772 36.55 -19.30 9.77
C ARG A 772 35.81 -18.78 8.55
N THR A 773 36.00 -19.42 7.44
CA THR A 773 35.19 -19.14 6.24
C THR A 773 33.76 -19.68 6.47
N GLY A 774 32.75 -18.97 6.01
CA GLY A 774 31.36 -19.38 6.14
C GLY A 774 31.08 -20.70 5.42
N GLU A 775 30.14 -21.48 5.94
CA GLU A 775 29.65 -22.74 5.37
C GLU A 775 28.46 -22.52 4.42
N HIS A 776 27.90 -23.63 3.89
CA HIS A 776 26.69 -23.59 3.06
C HIS A 776 25.52 -23.09 3.91
N GLY A 777 24.96 -21.90 3.54
CA GLY A 777 23.97 -21.18 4.33
C GLY A 777 24.50 -19.93 5.07
N GLU A 778 25.81 -19.81 5.32
CA GLU A 778 26.48 -18.67 5.98
C GLU A 778 27.17 -17.70 4.99
N GLY A 779 26.92 -17.84 3.68
CA GLY A 779 27.55 -17.04 2.62
C GLY A 779 28.76 -17.71 1.95
N GLY A 780 29.20 -18.91 2.41
CA GLY A 780 30.28 -19.71 1.84
C GLY A 780 31.61 -18.95 1.77
N ALA A 781 32.36 -19.12 0.69
CA ALA A 781 33.65 -18.44 0.49
C ALA A 781 33.56 -16.89 0.37
N GLY A 782 32.38 -16.32 0.36
CA GLY A 782 32.11 -14.87 0.33
C GLY A 782 31.92 -14.24 1.69
N ALA A 783 31.93 -15.01 2.79
CA ALA A 783 31.78 -14.54 4.17
C ALA A 783 32.84 -15.13 5.11
N THR A 784 33.18 -14.41 6.16
CA THR A 784 34.03 -14.86 7.27
C THR A 784 33.21 -14.78 8.55
N VAL A 785 33.13 -15.88 9.29
CA VAL A 785 32.50 -15.96 10.61
C VAL A 785 33.56 -15.66 11.65
N VAL A 786 33.27 -14.75 12.60
CA VAL A 786 34.17 -14.30 13.65
C VAL A 786 33.54 -14.61 14.99
N GLU A 787 34.26 -15.30 15.86
CA GLU A 787 33.91 -15.59 17.24
C GLU A 787 34.73 -14.70 18.19
N PHE A 788 34.09 -14.15 19.20
CA PHE A 788 34.74 -13.31 20.22
C PHE A 788 35.14 -14.14 21.46
N LYS A 789 36.12 -13.59 22.20
CA LYS A 789 36.60 -14.19 23.46
C LYS A 789 35.59 -14.04 24.59
#